data_e2e0c0f631e9b1c9a871bf9ae4530251
#
_entry.id   e2e0c0f631e9b1c9a871bf9ae4530251
#
_cell.length_a   1.000
_cell.length_b   1.000
_cell.length_c   1.000
_cell.angle_alpha   90.00
_cell.angle_beta   90.00
_cell.angle_gamma   90.00
#
_symmetry.space_group_name_H-M   'P 1'
#
loop_
_entity.id
_entity.type
_entity.pdbx_description
1 polymer ?
#
loop_
_entity_poly.entity_id
_entity_poly.type
_entity_poly.pdbx_seq_one_letter_code
_entity_poly.pdbx_strand_id
1 'polypeptide(L)'
;MDSIPFIAGQTPNQPSPLEEYLPHVSPSTLSIWLERAYPHPNLILDPVGSSPQSLLTAARGGYRVLVAINNPITRFLVTYAARAPSSSDLTSALATLASTFKGEERLEPHILSLYETDCPHCGQKISAQAFIWKAKGTAPDQKVCHCSHCHNQGVYPTSKEDVDKAQEHKRNSLYYARALTRIAPPDDPIRSHAEKALQLYKPRAVYALFTLINKFSGLSLSAEESSHISALLLYAFYKANNLWPHPPEKKSTLKLSSLATHRENNVWRALEEAVDVWDREEVPVKVTRWPDLPSVEGGISVYPGRFRDLAEEIKETFGAAVMVVPQPSPAFWSLSALWAGWLWGQETAAPLRNILSLQKTDWGWHTRALQNTFANLHSFLTYQTSCFAVLPDVSPEFLTSTITASHASRFQIQSLSLENFRREAQIVWSRREESERFPPESLKAVLRNAGYSHLSERGEPSYTLPLYSAGLRAVDQEGAFYTPGEVEISKIYAELREEIEETFAYRQGFLHYPDSNTWWHQESSLDVSPLSDEVEKKLVNRLVTADGPMDRLTLENDMYIHYPGLLTPHAKLIENCLKSYAEKVEKGTDRWQLKKNETPSARLEDIREMEGLLTSLGERLGFSINRKSSRGHVSLFTWDDDQGSAHTFFISASGILGKIILLDPDPPPDPWIVLPGSRAHLVVYKLSQNIPLRERVEESWNFLKYRHLRRLVDDESVTRDNLGERLSLDPLQYDAPQLPLI
;
A
#
# COMPACT_ATOMS: atom_id res chain seq x y z
N MET A 1 9.95 26.35 1.86
CA MET A 1 10.12 25.32 2.94
C MET A 1 10.50 24.02 2.26
N ASP A 2 11.52 23.35 2.76
CA ASP A 2 11.99 22.09 2.18
C ASP A 2 10.92 21.01 2.37
N SER A 3 10.60 20.29 1.30
CA SER A 3 9.65 19.19 1.35
C SER A 3 10.18 18.10 2.29
N ILE A 4 9.31 17.59 3.20
CA ILE A 4 9.70 16.48 4.09
C ILE A 4 9.84 15.21 3.25
N PRO A 5 10.94 14.45 3.44
CA PRO A 5 11.13 13.15 2.76
C PRO A 5 9.99 12.19 3.08
N PHE A 6 9.59 11.38 2.12
CA PHE A 6 8.73 10.23 2.38
C PHE A 6 9.42 9.28 3.38
N ILE A 7 8.68 8.76 4.34
CA ILE A 7 9.17 7.83 5.36
C ILE A 7 8.68 6.43 5.02
N ALA A 8 9.58 5.59 4.51
CA ALA A 8 9.29 4.18 4.39
C ALA A 8 9.48 3.51 5.75
N GLY A 9 8.39 3.07 6.33
CA GLY A 9 8.45 2.32 7.58
C GLY A 9 8.65 0.81 7.34
N GLN A 10 8.94 0.08 8.41
CA GLN A 10 9.09 -1.38 8.37
C GLN A 10 7.73 -2.06 8.23
N THR A 11 7.65 -3.02 7.32
CA THR A 11 6.47 -3.89 7.21
C THR A 11 6.52 -4.95 8.31
N PRO A 12 5.43 -5.18 9.06
CA PRO A 12 5.39 -6.24 10.06
C PRO A 12 5.58 -7.63 9.42
N ASN A 13 6.29 -8.50 10.11
CA ASN A 13 6.50 -9.89 9.65
C ASN A 13 5.24 -10.77 9.82
N GLN A 14 4.32 -10.37 10.68
CA GLN A 14 3.08 -11.10 10.98
C GLN A 14 1.86 -10.26 10.60
N PRO A 15 0.79 -10.89 10.07
CA PRO A 15 -0.46 -10.20 9.77
C PRO A 15 -1.10 -9.67 11.05
N SER A 16 -1.72 -8.50 10.98
CA SER A 16 -2.47 -7.93 12.09
C SER A 16 -3.88 -8.52 12.16
N PRO A 17 -4.47 -8.70 13.36
CA PRO A 17 -5.87 -9.07 13.44
C PRO A 17 -6.73 -8.06 12.67
N LEU A 18 -7.67 -8.54 11.84
CA LEU A 18 -8.56 -7.72 11.00
C LEU A 18 -7.86 -6.84 9.97
N GLU A 19 -6.64 -7.17 9.54
CA GLU A 19 -5.84 -6.29 8.65
C GLU A 19 -6.55 -5.89 7.35
N GLU A 20 -7.40 -6.76 6.77
CA GLU A 20 -8.17 -6.47 5.55
C GLU A 20 -9.13 -5.27 5.68
N TYR A 21 -9.49 -4.90 6.90
CA TYR A 21 -10.39 -3.78 7.21
C TYR A 21 -9.70 -2.57 7.81
N LEU A 22 -8.45 -2.73 8.23
CA LEU A 22 -7.64 -1.67 8.81
C LEU A 22 -6.80 -0.98 7.72
N PRO A 23 -6.40 0.29 7.92
CA PRO A 23 -5.52 0.95 7.00
C PRO A 23 -4.18 0.23 6.84
N HIS A 24 -3.77 -0.07 5.60
CA HIS A 24 -2.49 -0.72 5.30
C HIS A 24 -1.34 0.30 5.35
N VAL A 25 -0.83 0.57 6.53
CA VAL A 25 0.32 1.45 6.76
C VAL A 25 1.41 0.72 7.52
N SER A 26 2.65 1.13 7.33
CA SER A 26 3.72 0.66 8.19
C SER A 26 3.56 1.24 9.60
N PRO A 27 3.53 0.40 10.66
CA PRO A 27 3.34 0.88 12.02
C PRO A 27 4.40 1.87 12.49
N SER A 28 5.62 1.78 11.95
CA SER A 28 6.74 2.64 12.35
C SER A 28 6.76 4.01 11.67
N THR A 29 5.95 4.26 10.65
CA THR A 29 5.96 5.54 9.92
C THR A 29 5.68 6.73 10.85
N LEU A 30 4.66 6.64 11.70
CA LEU A 30 4.31 7.70 12.64
C LEU A 30 5.41 7.91 13.69
N SER A 31 5.97 6.85 14.27
CA SER A 31 7.03 6.95 15.28
C SER A 31 8.30 7.53 14.70
N ILE A 32 8.73 7.14 13.50
CA ILE A 32 9.90 7.71 12.83
C ILE A 32 9.71 9.21 12.55
N TRP A 33 8.51 9.63 12.13
CA TRP A 33 8.22 11.05 11.96
C TRP A 33 8.30 11.80 13.30
N LEU A 34 7.71 11.25 14.35
CA LEU A 34 7.75 11.84 15.70
C LEU A 34 9.18 11.96 16.22
N GLU A 35 10.00 10.94 16.06
CA GLU A 35 11.43 10.95 16.45
C GLU A 35 12.22 12.06 15.76
N ARG A 36 11.94 12.31 14.48
CA ARG A 36 12.60 13.37 13.70
C ARG A 36 12.12 14.78 14.06
N ALA A 37 10.83 14.95 14.28
CA ALA A 37 10.20 16.25 14.49
C ALA A 37 10.12 16.63 15.99
N TYR A 38 9.96 15.64 16.89
CA TYR A 38 9.71 15.83 18.32
C TYR A 38 10.45 14.77 19.15
N PRO A 39 11.78 14.88 19.31
CA PRO A 39 12.62 13.84 19.93
C PRO A 39 12.37 13.61 21.44
N HIS A 40 11.45 14.34 22.06
CA HIS A 40 11.10 14.18 23.48
C HIS A 40 9.64 13.69 23.61
N PRO A 41 9.32 12.93 24.68
CA PRO A 41 7.99 12.38 24.91
C PRO A 41 6.97 13.46 25.25
N ASN A 42 6.45 14.12 24.22
CA ASN A 42 5.34 15.06 24.32
C ASN A 42 4.00 14.33 24.29
N LEU A 43 2.96 14.99 24.76
CA LEU A 43 1.61 14.51 24.58
C LEU A 43 1.22 14.68 23.09
N ILE A 44 0.84 13.57 22.46
CA ILE A 44 0.46 13.47 21.05
C ILE A 44 -1.04 13.20 20.98
N LEU A 45 -1.71 13.80 20.00
CA LEU A 45 -3.13 13.57 19.75
C LEU A 45 -3.34 12.78 18.48
N ASP A 46 -4.12 11.68 18.55
CA ASP A 46 -4.72 11.04 17.39
C ASP A 46 -6.24 11.23 17.42
N PRO A 47 -6.82 12.04 16.52
CA PRO A 47 -8.25 12.32 16.51
C PRO A 47 -9.10 11.20 15.89
N VAL A 48 -8.48 10.18 15.29
CA VAL A 48 -9.17 9.16 14.46
C VAL A 48 -9.01 7.75 15.02
N GLY A 49 -7.80 7.40 15.47
CA GLY A 49 -7.50 6.09 16.06
C GLY A 49 -7.72 4.93 15.10
N SER A 50 -7.48 5.11 13.81
CA SER A 50 -7.80 4.11 12.77
C SER A 50 -6.76 2.99 12.64
N SER A 51 -5.52 3.22 13.12
CA SER A 51 -4.39 2.27 13.02
C SER A 51 -3.89 1.86 14.41
N PRO A 52 -4.42 0.77 14.99
CA PRO A 52 -3.99 0.29 16.30
C PRO A 52 -2.49 0.06 16.43
N GLN A 53 -1.86 -0.52 15.40
CA GLN A 53 -0.43 -0.83 15.41
C GLN A 53 0.44 0.42 15.42
N SER A 54 0.07 1.47 14.68
CA SER A 54 0.80 2.74 14.68
C SER A 54 0.75 3.42 16.05
N LEU A 55 -0.41 3.38 16.73
CA LEU A 55 -0.57 3.90 18.10
C LEU A 55 0.33 3.15 19.10
N LEU A 56 0.31 1.81 19.05
CA LEU A 56 1.12 0.97 19.91
C LEU A 56 2.62 1.18 19.68
N THR A 57 3.04 1.31 18.42
CA THR A 57 4.44 1.56 18.06
C THR A 57 4.90 2.93 18.57
N ALA A 58 4.09 3.97 18.42
CA ALA A 58 4.40 5.30 18.96
C ALA A 58 4.50 5.25 20.51
N ALA A 59 3.57 4.58 21.18
CA ALA A 59 3.60 4.46 22.64
C ALA A 59 4.81 3.66 23.16
N ARG A 60 5.25 2.61 22.46
CA ARG A 60 6.50 1.86 22.74
C ARG A 60 7.74 2.72 22.53
N GLY A 61 7.70 3.66 21.60
CA GLY A 61 8.73 4.69 21.41
C GLY A 61 8.77 5.75 22.53
N GLY A 62 7.97 5.60 23.60
CA GLY A 62 7.95 6.50 24.75
C GLY A 62 6.99 7.68 24.61
N TYR A 63 6.17 7.75 23.54
CA TYR A 63 5.20 8.84 23.38
C TYR A 63 3.96 8.62 24.22
N ARG A 64 3.42 9.71 24.76
CA ARG A 64 2.14 9.77 25.47
C ARG A 64 1.06 10.10 24.44
N VAL A 65 0.19 9.15 24.13
CA VAL A 65 -0.81 9.30 23.08
C VAL A 65 -2.21 9.44 23.68
N LEU A 66 -2.91 10.51 23.36
CA LEU A 66 -4.36 10.64 23.57
C LEU A 66 -5.07 10.31 22.26
N VAL A 67 -6.00 9.37 22.29
CA VAL A 67 -6.72 8.94 21.10
C VAL A 67 -8.22 8.87 21.32
N ALA A 68 -9.02 9.36 20.37
CA ALA A 68 -10.47 9.21 20.34
C ALA A 68 -10.87 8.01 19.46
N ILE A 69 -11.47 6.97 20.05
CA ILE A 69 -11.89 5.76 19.34
C ILE A 69 -13.36 5.50 19.56
N ASN A 70 -14.19 5.92 18.62
CA ASN A 70 -15.63 5.70 18.65
C ASN A 70 -16.02 4.25 18.32
N ASN A 71 -15.24 3.55 17.48
CA ASN A 71 -15.51 2.15 17.11
C ASN A 71 -15.09 1.19 18.24
N PRO A 72 -16.03 0.44 18.87
CA PRO A 72 -15.72 -0.48 19.98
C PRO A 72 -14.75 -1.60 19.58
N ILE A 73 -14.78 -2.05 18.32
CA ILE A 73 -13.89 -3.09 17.82
C ILE A 73 -12.46 -2.54 17.73
N THR A 74 -12.26 -1.38 17.10
CA THR A 74 -10.94 -0.75 17.03
C THR A 74 -10.40 -0.43 18.43
N ARG A 75 -11.26 0.02 19.35
CA ARG A 75 -10.88 0.23 20.76
C ARG A 75 -10.42 -1.06 21.42
N PHE A 76 -11.13 -2.17 21.19
CA PHE A 76 -10.72 -3.48 21.69
C PHE A 76 -9.38 -3.91 21.08
N LEU A 77 -9.16 -3.72 19.77
CA LEU A 77 -7.88 -4.03 19.14
C LEU A 77 -6.71 -3.29 19.81
N VAL A 78 -6.84 -1.99 20.08
CA VAL A 78 -5.81 -1.21 20.78
C VAL A 78 -5.60 -1.73 22.21
N THR A 79 -6.68 -1.85 22.98
CA THR A 79 -6.57 -2.17 24.41
C THR A 79 -6.14 -3.61 24.67
N TYR A 80 -6.50 -4.53 23.79
CA TYR A 80 -6.11 -5.91 23.92
C TYR A 80 -4.69 -6.18 23.42
N ALA A 81 -4.32 -5.67 22.24
CA ALA A 81 -2.96 -5.82 21.72
C ALA A 81 -1.90 -5.08 22.58
N ALA A 82 -2.31 -4.02 23.29
CA ALA A 82 -1.42 -3.32 24.23
C ALA A 82 -0.95 -4.23 25.39
N ARG A 83 -1.69 -5.29 25.72
CA ARG A 83 -1.30 -6.24 26.77
C ARG A 83 -0.24 -7.23 26.30
N ALA A 84 0.02 -7.33 25.01
CA ALA A 84 0.90 -8.32 24.38
C ALA A 84 0.56 -9.76 24.83
N PRO A 85 -0.65 -10.27 24.50
CA PRO A 85 -1.09 -11.59 24.94
C PRO A 85 -0.17 -12.68 24.42
N SER A 86 0.12 -13.69 25.23
CA SER A 86 0.94 -14.83 24.85
C SER A 86 0.13 -15.94 24.19
N SER A 87 0.79 -16.75 23.35
CA SER A 87 0.21 -17.97 22.78
C SER A 87 -0.33 -18.93 23.85
N SER A 88 0.34 -19.03 25.02
CA SER A 88 -0.10 -19.88 26.13
C SER A 88 -1.43 -19.43 26.71
N ASP A 89 -1.65 -18.12 26.89
CA ASP A 89 -2.90 -17.57 27.43
C ASP A 89 -4.06 -17.81 26.46
N LEU A 90 -3.81 -17.58 25.18
CA LEU A 90 -4.78 -17.80 24.11
C LEU A 90 -5.13 -19.28 23.95
N THR A 91 -4.15 -20.17 24.02
CA THR A 91 -4.36 -21.62 23.97
C THR A 91 -5.18 -22.10 25.18
N SER A 92 -4.90 -21.58 26.38
CA SER A 92 -5.66 -21.87 27.57
C SER A 92 -7.13 -21.40 27.44
N ALA A 93 -7.34 -20.21 26.90
CA ALA A 93 -8.67 -19.67 26.63
C ALA A 93 -9.45 -20.52 25.61
N LEU A 94 -8.78 -20.96 24.53
CA LEU A 94 -9.35 -21.86 23.54
C LEU A 94 -9.71 -23.22 24.15
N ALA A 95 -8.83 -23.81 24.97
CA ALA A 95 -9.07 -25.06 25.67
C ALA A 95 -10.26 -24.96 26.66
N THR A 96 -10.39 -23.83 27.36
CA THR A 96 -11.53 -23.55 28.23
C THR A 96 -12.84 -23.56 27.42
N LEU A 97 -12.87 -22.92 26.28
CA LEU A 97 -14.04 -22.91 25.39
C LEU A 97 -14.32 -24.31 24.82
N ALA A 98 -13.29 -25.05 24.37
CA ALA A 98 -13.37 -26.41 23.83
C ALA A 98 -13.94 -27.42 24.82
N SER A 99 -13.61 -27.26 26.12
CA SER A 99 -14.03 -28.15 27.19
C SER A 99 -15.53 -28.06 27.53
N THR A 100 -16.22 -26.99 27.09
CA THR A 100 -17.65 -26.82 27.32
C THR A 100 -18.47 -27.83 26.49
N PHE A 101 -19.72 -28.13 26.93
CA PHE A 101 -20.57 -29.13 26.30
C PHE A 101 -21.75 -28.48 25.56
N LYS A 102 -22.11 -29.03 24.41
CA LYS A 102 -23.37 -28.80 23.69
C LYS A 102 -24.17 -30.12 23.72
N GLY A 103 -25.13 -30.20 24.61
CA GLY A 103 -25.76 -31.50 24.94
C GLY A 103 -24.74 -32.42 25.59
N GLU A 104 -24.52 -33.60 25.05
CA GLU A 104 -23.56 -34.61 25.53
C GLU A 104 -22.19 -34.53 24.83
N GLU A 105 -22.07 -33.72 23.79
CA GLU A 105 -20.86 -33.55 22.98
C GLU A 105 -20.06 -32.34 23.43
N ARG A 106 -18.70 -32.42 23.39
CA ARG A 106 -17.84 -31.27 23.60
C ARG A 106 -18.00 -30.28 22.48
N LEU A 107 -17.76 -28.97 22.76
CA LEU A 107 -18.01 -27.88 21.82
C LEU A 107 -17.13 -27.95 20.58
N GLU A 108 -15.86 -28.30 20.71
CA GLU A 108 -14.93 -28.45 19.61
C GLU A 108 -15.40 -29.47 18.55
N PRO A 109 -15.58 -30.76 18.86
CA PRO A 109 -16.06 -31.74 17.89
C PRO A 109 -17.44 -31.35 17.34
N HIS A 110 -18.33 -30.76 18.15
CA HIS A 110 -19.62 -30.28 17.69
C HIS A 110 -19.48 -29.21 16.58
N ILE A 111 -18.63 -28.21 16.74
CA ILE A 111 -18.45 -27.17 15.71
C ILE A 111 -17.72 -27.73 14.50
N LEU A 112 -16.71 -28.59 14.69
CA LEU A 112 -15.98 -29.23 13.58
C LEU A 112 -16.89 -30.15 12.75
N SER A 113 -17.87 -30.86 13.37
CA SER A 113 -18.81 -31.73 12.67
C SER A 113 -19.71 -30.99 11.66
N LEU A 114 -19.95 -29.68 11.88
CA LEU A 114 -20.71 -28.85 10.95
C LEU A 114 -20.00 -28.71 9.57
N TYR A 115 -18.68 -28.86 9.54
CA TYR A 115 -17.84 -28.77 8.36
C TYR A 115 -17.24 -30.12 7.95
N GLU A 116 -17.74 -31.23 8.56
CA GLU A 116 -17.26 -32.58 8.24
C GLU A 116 -17.58 -32.97 6.78
N THR A 117 -16.61 -33.60 6.14
CA THR A 117 -16.70 -34.11 4.78
C THR A 117 -15.79 -35.31 4.58
N ASP A 118 -15.98 -36.06 3.49
CA ASP A 118 -15.08 -37.16 3.14
C ASP A 118 -13.86 -36.63 2.39
N CYS A 119 -12.68 -37.14 2.76
CA CYS A 119 -11.45 -36.89 2.00
C CYS A 119 -11.59 -37.49 0.58
N PRO A 120 -11.42 -36.68 -0.47
CA PRO A 120 -11.60 -37.18 -1.84
C PRO A 120 -10.55 -38.21 -2.27
N HIS A 121 -9.46 -38.35 -1.51
CA HIS A 121 -8.39 -39.29 -1.83
C HIS A 121 -8.44 -40.59 -1.04
N CYS A 122 -8.65 -40.55 0.27
CA CYS A 122 -8.61 -41.73 1.12
C CYS A 122 -9.98 -42.11 1.75
N GLY A 123 -11.04 -41.33 1.51
CA GLY A 123 -12.39 -41.57 2.00
C GLY A 123 -12.59 -41.39 3.54
N GLN A 124 -11.56 -40.97 4.27
CA GLN A 124 -11.70 -40.73 5.71
C GLN A 124 -12.48 -39.44 5.98
N LYS A 125 -13.28 -39.47 7.06
CA LYS A 125 -13.99 -38.28 7.57
C LYS A 125 -12.99 -37.24 8.04
N ILE A 126 -13.07 -36.02 7.53
CA ILE A 126 -12.24 -34.87 7.88
C ILE A 126 -13.12 -33.64 8.06
N SER A 127 -12.65 -32.64 8.76
CA SER A 127 -13.30 -31.33 8.79
C SER A 127 -12.68 -30.43 7.73
N ALA A 128 -13.49 -29.97 6.76
CA ALA A 128 -13.04 -29.04 5.69
C ALA A 128 -12.53 -27.73 6.29
N GLN A 129 -11.54 -27.15 5.65
CA GLN A 129 -11.03 -25.81 6.01
C GLN A 129 -12.01 -24.71 5.59
N ALA A 130 -12.63 -24.86 4.43
CA ALA A 130 -13.62 -23.92 3.90
C ALA A 130 -14.49 -24.59 2.84
N PHE A 131 -15.64 -23.97 2.58
CA PHE A 131 -16.48 -24.23 1.42
C PHE A 131 -16.49 -23.01 0.49
N ILE A 132 -16.53 -23.27 -0.82
CA ILE A 132 -16.55 -22.21 -1.85
C ILE A 132 -17.94 -22.08 -2.40
N TRP A 133 -18.44 -20.86 -2.44
CA TRP A 133 -19.79 -20.51 -2.87
C TRP A 133 -19.76 -19.53 -4.02
N LYS A 134 -20.73 -19.65 -4.96
CA LYS A 134 -21.08 -18.58 -5.87
C LYS A 134 -22.07 -17.60 -5.25
N ALA A 135 -22.03 -16.33 -5.62
CA ALA A 135 -22.86 -15.28 -5.01
C ALA A 135 -24.36 -15.60 -4.96
N LYS A 136 -24.89 -16.19 -6.04
CA LYS A 136 -26.30 -16.59 -6.18
C LYS A 136 -26.54 -18.06 -5.90
N GLY A 137 -25.52 -18.80 -5.47
CA GLY A 137 -25.62 -20.24 -5.20
C GLY A 137 -26.38 -20.53 -3.92
N THR A 138 -27.28 -21.52 -3.98
CA THR A 138 -28.01 -22.06 -2.82
C THR A 138 -27.25 -23.16 -2.10
N ALA A 139 -26.14 -23.64 -2.66
CA ALA A 139 -25.27 -24.67 -2.14
C ALA A 139 -23.80 -24.33 -2.43
N PRO A 140 -22.83 -24.88 -1.66
CA PRO A 140 -21.42 -24.75 -1.98
C PRO A 140 -21.06 -25.58 -3.23
N ASP A 141 -20.17 -25.03 -4.07
CA ASP A 141 -19.69 -25.67 -5.30
C ASP A 141 -18.48 -26.57 -5.04
N GLN A 142 -17.58 -26.10 -4.17
CA GLN A 142 -16.30 -26.77 -3.90
C GLN A 142 -15.99 -26.74 -2.40
N LYS A 143 -15.07 -27.59 -1.99
CA LYS A 143 -14.53 -27.68 -0.61
C LYS A 143 -13.01 -27.58 -0.63
N VAL A 144 -12.46 -26.96 0.39
CA VAL A 144 -11.01 -26.87 0.62
C VAL A 144 -10.68 -27.89 1.71
N CYS A 145 -9.89 -28.89 1.37
CA CYS A 145 -9.54 -29.98 2.26
C CYS A 145 -8.04 -30.00 2.56
N HIS A 146 -7.73 -30.39 3.80
CA HIS A 146 -6.41 -30.84 4.22
C HIS A 146 -6.61 -32.09 5.07
N CYS A 147 -6.21 -33.23 4.56
CA CYS A 147 -6.40 -34.51 5.21
C CYS A 147 -5.19 -34.87 6.09
N SER A 148 -5.40 -35.02 7.39
CA SER A 148 -4.35 -35.46 8.32
C SER A 148 -3.92 -36.91 8.16
N HIS A 149 -4.75 -37.77 7.49
CA HIS A 149 -4.46 -39.18 7.29
C HIS A 149 -3.56 -39.46 6.08
N CYS A 150 -3.86 -38.82 4.94
CA CYS A 150 -3.12 -39.05 3.69
C CYS A 150 -2.31 -37.84 3.21
N HIS A 151 -2.30 -36.75 4.01
CA HIS A 151 -1.63 -35.46 3.72
C HIS A 151 -2.02 -34.81 2.40
N ASN A 152 -3.10 -35.29 1.76
CA ASN A 152 -3.64 -34.66 0.57
C ASN A 152 -4.28 -33.32 0.90
N GLN A 153 -3.97 -32.29 0.12
CA GLN A 153 -4.55 -30.95 0.25
C GLN A 153 -4.97 -30.41 -1.11
N GLY A 154 -6.08 -29.67 -1.15
CA GLY A 154 -6.55 -29.08 -2.41
C GLY A 154 -7.99 -28.63 -2.35
N VAL A 155 -8.46 -28.19 -3.54
CA VAL A 155 -9.83 -27.76 -3.78
C VAL A 155 -10.55 -28.82 -4.61
N TYR A 156 -11.70 -29.29 -4.11
CA TYR A 156 -12.43 -30.41 -4.70
C TYR A 156 -13.92 -30.08 -4.81
N PRO A 157 -14.66 -30.73 -5.72
CA PRO A 157 -16.13 -30.61 -5.78
C PRO A 157 -16.78 -31.07 -4.47
N THR A 158 -17.91 -30.48 -4.11
CA THR A 158 -18.73 -30.90 -2.98
C THR A 158 -19.50 -32.19 -3.29
N SER A 159 -19.72 -33.00 -2.25
CA SER A 159 -20.62 -34.16 -2.28
C SER A 159 -22.07 -33.73 -1.98
N LYS A 160 -23.02 -34.64 -2.19
CA LYS A 160 -24.42 -34.41 -1.79
C LYS A 160 -24.55 -34.20 -0.27
N GLU A 161 -23.79 -34.94 0.51
CA GLU A 161 -23.76 -34.81 1.99
C GLU A 161 -23.25 -33.43 2.42
N ASP A 162 -22.22 -32.89 1.74
CA ASP A 162 -21.72 -31.53 1.97
C ASP A 162 -22.80 -30.46 1.75
N VAL A 163 -23.59 -30.64 0.68
CA VAL A 163 -24.70 -29.75 0.34
C VAL A 163 -25.83 -29.84 1.36
N ASP A 164 -26.24 -31.06 1.75
CA ASP A 164 -27.31 -31.29 2.71
C ASP A 164 -26.95 -30.67 4.06
N LYS A 165 -25.71 -30.87 4.58
CA LYS A 165 -25.21 -30.24 5.80
C LYS A 165 -25.18 -28.69 5.70
N ALA A 166 -24.82 -28.15 4.58
CA ALA A 166 -24.78 -26.68 4.39
C ALA A 166 -26.19 -26.06 4.39
N GLN A 167 -27.21 -26.80 4.00
CA GLN A 167 -28.63 -26.40 3.94
C GLN A 167 -29.45 -26.71 5.16
N GLU A 168 -28.94 -27.51 6.13
CA GLU A 168 -29.60 -27.85 7.36
C GLU A 168 -29.98 -26.62 8.18
N HIS A 169 -29.08 -25.63 8.24
CA HIS A 169 -29.31 -24.41 8.98
C HIS A 169 -29.96 -23.34 8.11
N LYS A 170 -31.02 -22.69 8.62
CA LYS A 170 -31.83 -21.72 7.86
C LYS A 170 -31.77 -20.31 8.47
N ARG A 171 -32.01 -19.29 7.65
CA ARG A 171 -32.05 -17.88 8.08
C ARG A 171 -33.23 -17.57 9.03
N ASN A 172 -34.27 -18.36 9.05
CA ASN A 172 -35.39 -18.23 10.02
C ASN A 172 -35.17 -18.99 11.32
N SER A 173 -33.95 -19.44 11.61
CA SER A 173 -33.63 -20.14 12.84
C SER A 173 -33.60 -19.22 14.07
N LEU A 174 -33.77 -19.81 15.26
CA LEU A 174 -33.65 -19.09 16.53
C LEU A 174 -32.28 -18.40 16.70
N TYR A 175 -31.20 -19.01 16.21
CA TYR A 175 -29.86 -18.46 16.30
C TYR A 175 -29.73 -17.16 15.42
N TYR A 176 -30.32 -17.16 14.22
CA TYR A 176 -30.36 -16.00 13.38
C TYR A 176 -31.16 -14.84 13.99
N ALA A 177 -32.34 -15.17 14.58
CA ALA A 177 -33.14 -14.19 15.31
C ALA A 177 -32.39 -13.58 16.50
N ARG A 178 -31.65 -14.43 17.26
CA ARG A 178 -30.83 -13.97 18.40
C ARG A 178 -29.68 -13.07 17.92
N ALA A 179 -29.05 -13.42 16.82
CA ALA A 179 -27.99 -12.61 16.22
C ALA A 179 -28.47 -11.18 15.93
N LEU A 180 -29.66 -11.04 15.37
CA LEU A 180 -30.29 -9.74 15.11
C LEU A 180 -30.70 -9.02 16.40
N THR A 181 -31.32 -9.72 17.33
CA THR A 181 -31.86 -9.10 18.56
C THR A 181 -30.76 -8.52 19.46
N ARG A 182 -29.54 -9.10 19.43
CA ARG A 182 -28.38 -8.52 20.15
C ARG A 182 -27.96 -7.13 19.62
N ILE A 183 -28.39 -6.74 18.44
CA ILE A 183 -28.04 -5.46 17.81
C ILE A 183 -29.25 -4.57 17.69
N ALA A 184 -30.37 -5.14 17.23
CA ALA A 184 -31.61 -4.44 16.94
C ALA A 184 -32.81 -5.31 17.36
N PRO A 185 -33.55 -4.95 18.43
CA PRO A 185 -34.80 -5.59 18.81
C PRO A 185 -35.82 -5.58 17.64
N PRO A 186 -36.91 -6.35 17.73
CA PRO A 186 -37.90 -6.46 16.64
C PRO A 186 -38.44 -5.13 16.10
N ASP A 187 -38.67 -4.16 16.97
CA ASP A 187 -39.28 -2.86 16.62
C ASP A 187 -38.22 -1.76 16.32
N ASP A 188 -36.95 -2.13 16.24
CA ASP A 188 -35.87 -1.17 16.03
C ASP A 188 -35.81 -0.72 14.58
N PRO A 189 -35.78 0.61 14.28
CA PRO A 189 -35.70 1.16 12.90
C PRO A 189 -34.52 0.64 12.09
N ILE A 190 -33.38 0.33 12.77
CA ILE A 190 -32.17 -0.14 12.07
C ILE A 190 -32.16 -1.65 11.81
N ARG A 191 -33.16 -2.41 12.27
CA ARG A 191 -33.18 -3.87 12.18
C ARG A 191 -33.02 -4.38 10.75
N SER A 192 -33.67 -3.73 9.76
CA SER A 192 -33.52 -4.11 8.36
C SER A 192 -32.10 -3.92 7.82
N HIS A 193 -31.38 -2.92 8.32
CA HIS A 193 -29.97 -2.68 7.97
C HIS A 193 -29.03 -3.67 8.65
N ALA A 194 -29.28 -3.99 9.90
CA ALA A 194 -28.56 -5.06 10.62
C ALA A 194 -28.76 -6.43 9.95
N GLU A 195 -29.98 -6.71 9.47
CA GLU A 195 -30.28 -7.92 8.72
C GLU A 195 -29.49 -8.00 7.40
N LYS A 196 -29.37 -6.89 6.66
CA LYS A 196 -28.54 -6.84 5.44
C LYS A 196 -27.08 -7.16 5.77
N ALA A 197 -26.52 -6.61 6.84
CA ALA A 197 -25.17 -6.91 7.27
C ALA A 197 -25.01 -8.39 7.70
N LEU A 198 -26.01 -8.94 8.41
CA LEU A 198 -26.04 -10.35 8.82
C LEU A 198 -26.09 -11.32 7.61
N GLN A 199 -26.63 -10.87 6.46
CA GLN A 199 -26.63 -11.68 5.22
C GLN A 199 -25.23 -11.99 4.69
N LEU A 200 -24.20 -11.27 5.14
CA LEU A 200 -22.81 -11.63 4.87
C LEU A 200 -22.33 -12.91 5.55
N TYR A 201 -23.15 -13.52 6.40
CA TYR A 201 -22.86 -14.79 7.05
C TYR A 201 -23.75 -15.89 6.50
N LYS A 202 -23.18 -17.08 6.28
CA LYS A 202 -23.98 -18.28 5.99
C LYS A 202 -24.73 -18.72 7.25
N PRO A 203 -25.95 -19.30 7.12
CA PRO A 203 -26.71 -19.73 8.29
C PRO A 203 -25.97 -20.72 9.18
N ARG A 204 -25.18 -21.64 8.61
CA ARG A 204 -24.32 -22.57 9.34
C ARG A 204 -23.27 -21.82 10.18
N ALA A 205 -22.60 -20.80 9.61
CA ALA A 205 -21.64 -19.99 10.34
C ALA A 205 -22.32 -19.22 11.49
N VAL A 206 -23.52 -18.64 11.28
CA VAL A 206 -24.30 -17.99 12.35
C VAL A 206 -24.63 -18.96 13.47
N TYR A 207 -25.05 -20.20 13.15
CA TYR A 207 -25.30 -21.25 14.14
C TYR A 207 -24.04 -21.55 14.96
N ALA A 208 -22.91 -21.79 14.28
CA ALA A 208 -21.64 -22.06 14.94
C ALA A 208 -21.23 -20.93 15.88
N LEU A 209 -21.19 -19.68 15.38
CA LEU A 209 -20.81 -18.50 16.15
C LEU A 209 -21.73 -18.27 17.35
N PHE A 210 -23.06 -18.39 17.19
CA PHE A 210 -23.99 -18.18 18.30
C PHE A 210 -24.02 -19.37 19.30
N THR A 211 -23.61 -20.54 18.87
CA THR A 211 -23.35 -21.64 19.81
C THR A 211 -22.15 -21.30 20.70
N LEU A 212 -21.05 -20.83 20.12
CA LEU A 212 -19.86 -20.36 20.83
C LEU A 212 -20.16 -19.18 21.78
N ILE A 213 -20.84 -18.15 21.30
CA ILE A 213 -21.21 -16.95 22.08
C ILE A 213 -22.10 -17.34 23.29
N ASN A 214 -23.08 -18.22 23.09
CA ASN A 214 -23.96 -18.66 24.19
C ASN A 214 -23.19 -19.42 25.25
N LYS A 215 -22.21 -20.24 24.87
CA LYS A 215 -21.33 -20.94 25.81
C LYS A 215 -20.43 -19.97 26.54
N PHE A 216 -19.76 -19.08 25.82
CA PHE A 216 -18.94 -18.02 26.40
C PHE A 216 -19.70 -17.15 27.41
N SER A 217 -20.95 -16.76 27.11
CA SER A 217 -21.79 -15.96 28.00
C SER A 217 -22.21 -16.70 29.28
N GLY A 218 -22.09 -18.02 29.30
CA GLY A 218 -22.42 -18.87 30.47
C GLY A 218 -21.23 -19.26 31.34
N LEU A 219 -20.00 -18.84 30.96
CA LEU A 219 -18.79 -19.12 31.72
C LEU A 219 -18.56 -18.07 32.81
N SER A 220 -18.10 -18.50 33.97
CA SER A 220 -17.64 -17.61 35.04
C SER A 220 -16.15 -17.37 34.87
N LEU A 221 -15.79 -16.28 34.22
CA LEU A 221 -14.42 -15.93 33.81
C LEU A 221 -13.98 -14.65 34.49
N SER A 222 -12.67 -14.49 34.68
CA SER A 222 -12.05 -13.21 34.97
C SER A 222 -12.19 -12.26 33.77
N ALA A 223 -11.97 -10.96 33.99
CA ALA A 223 -11.99 -9.98 32.92
C ALA A 223 -10.88 -10.25 31.87
N GLU A 224 -9.78 -10.83 32.28
CA GLU A 224 -8.65 -11.18 31.42
C GLU A 224 -8.98 -12.39 30.52
N GLU A 225 -9.43 -13.51 31.13
CA GLU A 225 -9.87 -14.69 30.37
C GLU A 225 -11.02 -14.37 29.40
N SER A 226 -11.94 -13.52 29.82
CA SER A 226 -13.03 -13.03 28.97
C SER A 226 -12.49 -12.24 27.77
N SER A 227 -11.42 -11.46 27.97
CA SER A 227 -10.77 -10.71 26.89
C SER A 227 -10.07 -11.65 25.88
N HIS A 228 -9.40 -12.71 26.35
CA HIS A 228 -8.77 -13.71 25.48
C HIS A 228 -9.81 -14.41 24.59
N ILE A 229 -10.91 -14.91 25.19
CA ILE A 229 -11.99 -15.55 24.41
C ILE A 229 -12.64 -14.54 23.44
N SER A 230 -12.82 -13.28 23.87
CA SER A 230 -13.36 -12.25 22.98
C SER A 230 -12.46 -11.99 21.76
N ALA A 231 -11.15 -12.05 21.94
CA ALA A 231 -10.18 -11.90 20.84
C ALA A 231 -10.26 -13.07 19.85
N LEU A 232 -10.33 -14.31 20.36
CA LEU A 232 -10.52 -15.51 19.53
C LEU A 232 -11.84 -15.45 18.75
N LEU A 233 -12.95 -15.11 19.43
CA LEU A 233 -14.26 -14.99 18.79
C LEU A 233 -14.29 -13.87 17.75
N LEU A 234 -13.68 -12.71 18.03
CA LEU A 234 -13.61 -11.61 17.09
C LEU A 234 -12.91 -12.02 15.79
N TYR A 235 -11.83 -12.77 15.89
CA TYR A 235 -11.14 -13.29 14.70
C TYR A 235 -12.01 -14.34 13.97
N ALA A 236 -12.73 -15.20 14.69
CA ALA A 236 -13.67 -16.12 14.07
C ALA A 236 -14.81 -15.37 13.34
N PHE A 237 -15.34 -14.28 13.90
CA PHE A 237 -16.34 -13.43 13.20
C PHE A 237 -15.77 -12.83 11.92
N TYR A 238 -14.53 -12.33 11.98
CA TYR A 238 -13.81 -11.78 10.85
C TYR A 238 -13.63 -12.82 9.72
N LYS A 239 -13.25 -14.05 10.06
CA LYS A 239 -13.01 -15.11 9.06
C LYS A 239 -14.30 -15.77 8.53
N ALA A 240 -15.39 -15.78 9.30
CA ALA A 240 -16.62 -16.48 8.95
C ALA A 240 -17.56 -15.73 8.01
N ASN A 241 -17.27 -14.45 7.68
CA ASN A 241 -18.10 -13.69 6.74
C ASN A 241 -17.80 -14.02 5.27
N ASN A 242 -18.71 -13.66 4.36
CA ASN A 242 -18.65 -13.94 2.92
C ASN A 242 -17.83 -12.94 2.10
N LEU A 243 -17.05 -12.06 2.73
CA LEU A 243 -16.18 -11.10 2.04
C LEU A 243 -14.79 -11.65 1.73
N TRP A 244 -14.54 -12.92 2.03
CA TRP A 244 -13.33 -13.64 1.68
C TRP A 244 -13.38 -14.13 0.26
N PRO A 245 -12.53 -13.62 -0.66
CA PRO A 245 -12.56 -14.01 -2.06
C PRO A 245 -12.04 -15.44 -2.30
N HIS A 246 -12.42 -15.98 -3.45
CA HIS A 246 -11.78 -17.14 -4.02
C HIS A 246 -11.54 -16.90 -5.51
N PRO A 247 -10.32 -17.14 -6.03
CA PRO A 247 -9.11 -17.52 -5.30
C PRO A 247 -8.60 -16.41 -4.35
N PRO A 248 -7.77 -16.74 -3.35
CA PRO A 248 -7.38 -15.83 -2.25
C PRO A 248 -6.53 -14.63 -2.68
N GLU A 249 -5.94 -14.67 -3.88
CA GLU A 249 -5.14 -13.55 -4.41
C GLU A 249 -6.00 -12.33 -4.82
N LYS A 250 -7.32 -12.49 -4.89
CA LYS A 250 -8.23 -11.37 -5.11
C LYS A 250 -8.39 -10.58 -3.82
N LYS A 251 -8.37 -9.24 -3.94
CA LYS A 251 -8.61 -8.37 -2.79
C LYS A 251 -10.04 -8.52 -2.28
N SER A 252 -10.20 -8.45 -0.96
CA SER A 252 -11.49 -8.35 -0.31
C SER A 252 -12.17 -7.01 -0.66
N THR A 253 -13.46 -6.89 -0.39
CA THR A 253 -14.20 -5.67 -0.70
C THR A 253 -14.53 -4.88 0.56
N LEU A 254 -14.33 -3.56 0.51
CA LEU A 254 -14.77 -2.64 1.55
C LEU A 254 -16.29 -2.33 1.44
N LYS A 255 -16.95 -2.85 0.39
CA LYS A 255 -18.40 -2.68 0.17
C LYS A 255 -19.18 -3.80 0.86
N LEU A 256 -20.36 -3.48 1.35
CA LEU A 256 -21.28 -4.43 1.98
C LEU A 256 -22.03 -5.26 0.92
N SER A 257 -21.31 -6.04 0.12
CA SER A 257 -21.88 -6.85 -0.95
C SER A 257 -21.12 -8.17 -1.07
N SER A 258 -21.86 -9.27 -1.24
CA SER A 258 -21.25 -10.59 -1.47
C SER A 258 -20.41 -10.61 -2.74
N LEU A 259 -19.25 -11.23 -2.68
CA LEU A 259 -18.35 -11.46 -3.80
C LEU A 259 -18.96 -12.49 -4.78
N ALA A 260 -18.59 -12.42 -6.06
CA ALA A 260 -19.07 -13.37 -7.10
C ALA A 260 -18.73 -14.81 -6.71
N THR A 261 -17.56 -15.03 -6.15
CA THR A 261 -17.12 -16.30 -5.57
C THR A 261 -16.45 -16.00 -4.23
N HIS A 262 -16.88 -16.68 -3.17
CA HIS A 262 -16.39 -16.43 -1.80
C HIS A 262 -16.21 -17.73 -1.02
N ARG A 263 -15.39 -17.65 0.03
CA ARG A 263 -15.14 -18.74 0.98
C ARG A 263 -16.05 -18.61 2.19
N GLU A 264 -16.61 -19.74 2.64
CA GLU A 264 -17.15 -19.95 3.97
C GLU A 264 -16.10 -20.69 4.77
N ASN A 265 -15.32 -19.99 5.57
CA ASN A 265 -14.27 -20.57 6.37
C ASN A 265 -14.84 -21.35 7.56
N ASN A 266 -14.14 -22.40 7.99
CA ASN A 266 -14.50 -23.18 9.17
C ASN A 266 -14.28 -22.35 10.43
N VAL A 267 -15.35 -22.18 11.21
CA VAL A 267 -15.36 -21.30 12.39
C VAL A 267 -14.38 -21.80 13.48
N TRP A 268 -14.25 -23.11 13.68
CA TRP A 268 -13.32 -23.64 14.69
C TRP A 268 -11.86 -23.44 14.25
N ARG A 269 -11.55 -23.71 12.98
CA ARG A 269 -10.21 -23.47 12.43
C ARG A 269 -9.81 -22.00 12.51
N ALA A 270 -10.78 -21.09 12.39
CA ALA A 270 -10.52 -19.67 12.59
C ALA A 270 -10.18 -19.33 14.06
N LEU A 271 -10.74 -20.03 15.05
CA LEU A 271 -10.35 -19.89 16.46
C LEU A 271 -8.91 -20.39 16.71
N GLU A 272 -8.54 -21.50 16.09
CA GLU A 272 -7.17 -22.04 16.17
C GLU A 272 -6.15 -21.07 15.53
N GLU A 273 -6.44 -20.56 14.32
CA GLU A 273 -5.62 -19.57 13.63
C GLU A 273 -5.47 -18.26 14.43
N ALA A 274 -6.51 -17.88 15.18
CA ALA A 274 -6.49 -16.68 16.00
C ALA A 274 -5.39 -16.70 17.07
N VAL A 275 -5.01 -17.86 17.58
CA VAL A 275 -3.94 -18.00 18.58
C VAL A 275 -2.64 -17.44 18.03
N ASP A 276 -2.25 -17.85 16.82
CA ASP A 276 -1.00 -17.42 16.18
C ASP A 276 -1.07 -15.94 15.77
N VAL A 277 -2.25 -15.46 15.33
CA VAL A 277 -2.42 -14.08 14.87
C VAL A 277 -2.38 -13.07 16.02
N TRP A 278 -2.87 -13.44 17.20
CA TRP A 278 -2.86 -12.58 18.37
C TRP A 278 -1.58 -12.70 19.20
N ASP A 279 -0.80 -13.76 19.04
CA ASP A 279 0.50 -13.92 19.71
C ASP A 279 1.49 -12.90 19.21
N ARG A 280 1.98 -12.04 20.09
CA ARG A 280 2.92 -10.97 19.79
C ARG A 280 4.02 -10.95 20.84
N GLU A 281 5.25 -11.25 20.41
CA GLU A 281 6.46 -11.05 21.21
C GLU A 281 6.81 -9.55 21.27
N GLU A 282 5.95 -8.75 21.86
CA GLU A 282 6.10 -7.29 21.93
C GLU A 282 6.07 -6.81 23.39
N VAL A 283 6.63 -5.63 23.63
CA VAL A 283 6.57 -5.02 24.97
C VAL A 283 5.15 -4.50 25.24
N PRO A 284 4.53 -4.85 26.40
CA PRO A 284 3.24 -4.31 26.79
C PRO A 284 3.23 -2.79 26.86
N VAL A 285 2.11 -2.18 26.47
CA VAL A 285 1.88 -0.74 26.52
C VAL A 285 0.84 -0.43 27.59
N LYS A 286 1.11 0.56 28.44
CA LYS A 286 0.14 1.01 29.44
C LYS A 286 -1.01 1.75 28.76
N VAL A 287 -2.23 1.27 28.97
CA VAL A 287 -3.44 1.93 28.47
C VAL A 287 -4.26 2.46 29.65
N THR A 288 -4.60 3.73 29.58
CA THR A 288 -5.49 4.42 30.53
C THR A 288 -6.78 4.85 29.80
N ARG A 289 -7.78 5.21 30.55
CA ARG A 289 -9.02 5.78 30.03
C ARG A 289 -9.06 7.26 30.37
N TRP A 290 -9.39 8.11 29.39
CA TRP A 290 -9.62 9.53 29.63
C TRP A 290 -10.56 9.75 30.84
N PRO A 291 -10.29 10.71 31.75
CA PRO A 291 -9.26 11.76 31.65
C PRO A 291 -7.85 11.37 32.15
N ASP A 292 -7.61 10.13 32.54
CA ASP A 292 -6.30 9.70 33.02
C ASP A 292 -5.29 9.64 31.86
N LEU A 293 -4.28 10.49 31.90
CA LEU A 293 -3.20 10.51 30.90
C LEU A 293 -2.09 9.50 31.25
N PRO A 294 -1.36 8.96 30.25
CA PRO A 294 -0.21 8.10 30.47
C PRO A 294 0.90 8.85 31.22
N SER A 295 1.74 8.08 31.94
CA SER A 295 2.96 8.60 32.59
C SER A 295 3.97 9.10 31.56
N VAL A 296 5.04 9.74 32.03
CA VAL A 296 6.15 10.23 31.19
C VAL A 296 6.92 9.13 30.46
N GLU A 297 6.76 7.87 30.88
CA GLU A 297 7.37 6.70 30.24
C GLU A 297 6.67 6.28 28.92
N GLY A 298 5.56 6.94 28.59
CA GLY A 298 4.76 6.64 27.43
C GLY A 298 3.49 5.85 27.74
N GLY A 299 2.67 5.64 26.72
CA GLY A 299 1.40 4.90 26.81
C GLY A 299 0.27 5.56 26.04
N ILE A 300 -0.93 4.98 26.16
CA ILE A 300 -2.11 5.44 25.41
C ILE A 300 -3.24 5.77 26.39
N SER A 301 -3.80 6.98 26.31
CA SER A 301 -5.10 7.30 26.92
C SER A 301 -6.19 7.20 25.87
N VAL A 302 -7.21 6.42 26.13
CA VAL A 302 -8.32 6.16 25.19
C VAL A 302 -9.58 6.90 25.62
N TYR A 303 -10.09 7.79 24.76
CA TYR A 303 -11.43 8.33 24.87
C TYR A 303 -12.43 7.43 24.10
N PRO A 304 -13.43 6.84 24.78
CA PRO A 304 -14.35 5.91 24.16
C PRO A 304 -15.54 6.63 23.48
N GLY A 305 -15.27 7.57 22.57
CA GLY A 305 -16.27 8.39 21.93
C GLY A 305 -15.77 9.08 20.68
N ARG A 306 -16.54 10.04 20.19
CA ARG A 306 -16.19 10.84 19.02
C ARG A 306 -15.18 11.91 19.39
N PHE A 307 -14.26 12.19 18.48
CA PHE A 307 -13.27 13.24 18.69
C PHE A 307 -13.90 14.62 18.97
N ARG A 308 -15.04 14.96 18.33
CA ARG A 308 -15.77 16.20 18.60
C ARG A 308 -16.15 16.34 20.09
N ASP A 309 -16.62 15.24 20.68
CA ASP A 309 -17.08 15.27 22.07
C ASP A 309 -15.86 15.37 23.03
N LEU A 310 -14.73 14.72 22.70
CA LEU A 310 -13.47 14.88 23.41
C LEU A 310 -12.93 16.30 23.28
N ALA A 311 -13.02 16.93 22.10
CA ALA A 311 -12.49 18.27 21.86
C ALA A 311 -13.10 19.35 22.76
N GLU A 312 -14.32 19.14 23.27
CA GLU A 312 -14.98 20.03 24.25
C GLU A 312 -14.40 19.87 25.67
N GLU A 313 -13.74 18.75 25.97
CA GLU A 313 -13.19 18.43 27.29
C GLU A 313 -11.70 18.71 27.42
N ILE A 314 -10.96 18.79 26.31
CA ILE A 314 -9.50 18.94 26.27
C ILE A 314 -9.07 20.32 26.79
N LYS A 315 -8.12 20.30 27.72
CA LYS A 315 -7.40 21.52 28.23
C LYS A 315 -5.89 21.43 28.02
N GLU A 316 -5.41 20.28 27.60
CA GLU A 316 -4.01 19.96 27.42
C GLU A 316 -3.46 20.59 26.16
N THR A 317 -2.15 20.86 26.17
CA THR A 317 -1.38 21.24 24.97
C THR A 317 -0.68 20.03 24.39
N PHE A 318 -0.66 19.94 23.05
CA PHE A 318 -0.05 18.84 22.31
C PHE A 318 1.21 19.28 21.58
N GLY A 319 2.22 18.43 21.57
CA GLY A 319 3.41 18.64 20.75
C GLY A 319 3.10 18.45 19.26
N ALA A 320 2.29 17.45 18.93
CA ALA A 320 1.84 17.17 17.58
C ALA A 320 0.45 16.52 17.55
N ALA A 321 -0.25 16.64 16.42
CA ALA A 321 -1.36 15.76 16.05
C ALA A 321 -0.87 14.77 14.99
N VAL A 322 -1.21 13.49 15.15
CA VAL A 322 -0.86 12.44 14.18
C VAL A 322 -2.10 11.63 13.84
N MET A 323 -2.23 11.17 12.59
CA MET A 323 -3.34 10.31 12.22
C MET A 323 -3.00 9.43 11.02
N VAL A 324 -3.63 8.27 10.97
CA VAL A 324 -3.80 7.54 9.71
C VAL A 324 -5.22 7.83 9.22
N VAL A 325 -5.36 8.43 8.06
CA VAL A 325 -6.68 8.80 7.54
C VAL A 325 -7.33 7.57 6.92
N PRO A 326 -8.48 7.09 7.44
CA PRO A 326 -9.14 5.91 6.90
C PRO A 326 -9.95 6.26 5.67
N GLN A 327 -10.02 5.33 4.72
CA GLN A 327 -11.00 5.39 3.65
C GLN A 327 -12.40 5.00 4.14
N PRO A 328 -13.48 5.42 3.44
CA PRO A 328 -14.82 4.92 3.73
C PRO A 328 -14.89 3.40 3.63
N SER A 329 -15.22 2.73 4.72
CA SER A 329 -15.32 1.26 4.80
C SER A 329 -16.68 0.82 5.37
N PRO A 330 -17.77 0.90 4.58
CA PRO A 330 -19.11 0.50 5.02
C PRO A 330 -19.17 -0.95 5.51
N ALA A 331 -18.39 -1.85 4.90
CA ALA A 331 -18.31 -3.24 5.33
C ALA A 331 -17.76 -3.35 6.75
N PHE A 332 -16.61 -2.74 7.03
CA PHE A 332 -16.01 -2.78 8.36
C PHE A 332 -16.90 -2.17 9.43
N TRP A 333 -17.50 -1.01 9.16
CA TRP A 333 -18.37 -0.34 10.12
C TRP A 333 -19.60 -1.17 10.45
N SER A 334 -20.26 -1.75 9.44
CA SER A 334 -21.44 -2.59 9.62
C SER A 334 -21.11 -3.88 10.35
N LEU A 335 -19.98 -4.53 10.00
CA LEU A 335 -19.51 -5.73 10.69
C LEU A 335 -19.07 -5.41 12.13
N SER A 336 -18.39 -4.27 12.35
CA SER A 336 -18.05 -3.83 13.72
C SER A 336 -19.29 -3.63 14.60
N ALA A 337 -20.39 -3.12 14.05
CA ALA A 337 -21.65 -3.00 14.79
C ALA A 337 -22.20 -4.37 15.16
N LEU A 338 -22.19 -5.35 14.23
CA LEU A 338 -22.60 -6.74 14.52
C LEU A 338 -21.72 -7.35 15.61
N TRP A 339 -20.39 -7.28 15.44
CA TRP A 339 -19.42 -7.91 16.34
C TRP A 339 -19.48 -7.33 17.76
N ALA A 340 -19.57 -5.99 17.86
CA ALA A 340 -19.70 -5.32 19.16
C ALA A 340 -21.00 -5.74 19.88
N GLY A 341 -22.12 -5.79 19.14
CA GLY A 341 -23.39 -6.26 19.68
C GLY A 341 -23.37 -7.73 20.10
N TRP A 342 -22.68 -8.58 19.34
CA TRP A 342 -22.57 -10.02 19.66
C TRP A 342 -21.72 -10.29 20.90
N LEU A 343 -20.58 -9.57 21.04
CA LEU A 343 -19.67 -9.76 22.18
C LEU A 343 -20.15 -9.07 23.45
N TRP A 344 -20.57 -7.81 23.33
CA TRP A 344 -20.76 -6.94 24.50
C TRP A 344 -22.15 -6.35 24.64
N GLY A 345 -23.05 -6.69 23.72
CA GLY A 345 -24.44 -6.25 23.75
C GLY A 345 -24.73 -4.94 23.02
N GLN A 346 -26.02 -4.61 22.97
CA GLN A 346 -26.58 -3.53 22.16
C GLN A 346 -26.03 -2.14 22.52
N GLU A 347 -25.81 -1.86 23.81
CA GLU A 347 -25.30 -0.57 24.26
C GLU A 347 -23.90 -0.28 23.72
N THR A 348 -23.03 -1.31 23.67
CA THR A 348 -21.69 -1.18 23.12
C THR A 348 -21.71 -0.95 21.60
N ALA A 349 -22.70 -1.49 20.90
CA ALA A 349 -22.87 -1.24 19.46
C ALA A 349 -23.51 0.13 19.14
N ALA A 350 -24.08 0.83 20.13
CA ALA A 350 -24.82 2.08 19.93
C ALA A 350 -24.05 3.16 19.13
N PRO A 351 -22.75 3.40 19.32
CA PRO A 351 -22.00 4.39 18.54
C PRO A 351 -22.00 4.14 17.02
N LEU A 352 -22.15 2.87 16.60
CA LEU A 352 -22.12 2.46 15.20
C LEU A 352 -23.52 2.28 14.58
N ARG A 353 -24.60 2.38 15.36
CA ARG A 353 -25.97 2.13 14.88
C ARG A 353 -26.36 3.04 13.73
N ASN A 354 -26.05 4.33 13.84
CA ASN A 354 -26.37 5.31 12.79
C ASN A 354 -25.65 5.04 11.48
N ILE A 355 -24.46 4.40 11.55
CA ILE A 355 -23.67 4.05 10.37
C ILE A 355 -24.36 2.94 9.58
N LEU A 356 -25.04 2.02 10.24
CA LEU A 356 -25.82 0.96 9.56
C LEU A 356 -26.91 1.52 8.64
N SER A 357 -27.48 2.65 8.98
CA SER A 357 -28.54 3.31 8.19
C SER A 357 -28.01 4.24 7.10
N LEU A 358 -26.72 4.51 7.03
CA LEU A 358 -26.12 5.37 6.00
C LEU A 358 -26.30 4.76 4.62
N GLN A 359 -27.02 5.46 3.74
CA GLN A 359 -27.27 5.02 2.37
C GLN A 359 -26.14 5.37 1.40
N LYS A 360 -25.40 6.45 1.70
CA LYS A 360 -24.30 6.94 0.86
C LYS A 360 -23.06 7.23 1.71
N THR A 361 -21.99 6.59 1.36
CA THR A 361 -20.64 6.80 1.91
C THR A 361 -19.69 7.15 0.78
N ASP A 362 -20.08 8.18 -0.02
CA ASP A 362 -19.28 8.73 -1.11
C ASP A 362 -18.19 9.68 -0.58
N TRP A 363 -17.36 10.14 -1.49
CA TRP A 363 -16.26 11.03 -1.15
C TRP A 363 -16.74 12.40 -0.65
N GLY A 364 -17.90 12.89 -1.09
CA GLY A 364 -18.51 14.11 -0.56
C GLY A 364 -18.91 13.97 0.92
N TRP A 365 -19.48 12.83 1.31
CA TRP A 365 -19.72 12.48 2.72
C TRP A 365 -18.42 12.39 3.51
N HIS A 366 -17.39 11.75 2.94
CA HIS A 366 -16.06 11.60 3.56
C HIS A 366 -15.41 12.96 3.78
N THR A 367 -15.46 13.87 2.80
CA THR A 367 -14.96 15.24 2.91
C THR A 367 -15.59 15.97 4.10
N ARG A 368 -16.91 15.85 4.28
CA ARG A 368 -17.62 16.44 5.44
C ARG A 368 -17.17 15.84 6.77
N ALA A 369 -17.00 14.54 6.82
CA ALA A 369 -16.52 13.85 8.03
C ALA A 369 -15.12 14.30 8.43
N LEU A 370 -14.20 14.41 7.46
CA LEU A 370 -12.86 14.93 7.69
C LEU A 370 -12.85 16.42 8.05
N GLN A 371 -13.69 17.24 7.40
CA GLN A 371 -13.81 18.65 7.74
C GLN A 371 -14.18 18.84 9.21
N ASN A 372 -15.13 18.06 9.73
CA ASN A 372 -15.48 18.10 11.15
C ASN A 372 -14.28 17.76 12.05
N THR A 373 -13.46 16.79 11.66
CA THR A 373 -12.24 16.41 12.41
C THR A 373 -11.23 17.56 12.40
N PHE A 374 -10.93 18.12 11.22
CA PHE A 374 -9.97 19.23 11.11
C PHE A 374 -10.49 20.51 11.79
N ALA A 375 -11.78 20.83 11.70
CA ALA A 375 -12.36 21.99 12.37
C ALA A 375 -12.22 21.90 13.90
N ASN A 376 -12.45 20.71 14.47
CA ASN A 376 -12.22 20.49 15.91
C ASN A 376 -10.72 20.57 16.25
N LEU A 377 -9.82 20.00 15.44
CA LEU A 377 -8.38 20.15 15.64
C LEU A 377 -7.94 21.62 15.63
N HIS A 378 -8.50 22.41 14.70
CA HIS A 378 -8.17 23.83 14.61
C HIS A 378 -8.49 24.61 15.89
N SER A 379 -9.49 24.19 16.67
CA SER A 379 -9.92 24.93 17.86
C SER A 379 -8.90 24.96 18.99
N PHE A 380 -8.04 23.92 19.11
CA PHE A 380 -7.09 23.82 20.23
C PHE A 380 -5.62 23.59 19.82
N LEU A 381 -5.31 23.28 18.54
CA LEU A 381 -3.92 23.27 18.11
C LEU A 381 -3.37 24.69 17.98
N THR A 382 -2.10 24.87 18.28
CA THR A 382 -1.40 26.14 18.07
C THR A 382 -0.84 26.25 16.64
N TYR A 383 -0.42 27.43 16.22
CA TYR A 383 0.25 27.62 14.91
C TYR A 383 1.59 26.86 14.81
N GLN A 384 2.20 26.54 15.94
CA GLN A 384 3.47 25.80 15.99
C GLN A 384 3.27 24.27 16.01
N THR A 385 2.04 23.81 16.24
CA THR A 385 1.73 22.39 16.32
C THR A 385 1.51 21.83 14.92
N SER A 386 2.39 20.92 14.50
CA SER A 386 2.21 20.22 13.21
C SER A 386 1.20 19.09 13.33
N CYS A 387 0.45 18.89 12.25
CA CYS A 387 -0.43 17.75 12.07
C CYS A 387 0.14 16.86 10.96
N PHE A 388 0.53 15.64 11.31
CA PHE A 388 1.04 14.65 10.35
C PHE A 388 0.02 13.56 10.08
N ALA A 389 -0.19 13.27 8.81
CA ALA A 389 -1.08 12.18 8.42
C ALA A 389 -0.48 11.29 7.36
N VAL A 390 -0.84 10.01 7.45
CA VAL A 390 -0.59 8.99 6.43
C VAL A 390 -1.92 8.63 5.77
N LEU A 391 -1.95 8.67 4.44
CA LEU A 391 -3.08 8.26 3.61
C LEU A 391 -2.71 6.97 2.87
N PRO A 392 -3.16 5.81 3.35
CA PRO A 392 -2.90 4.52 2.68
C PRO A 392 -3.81 4.31 1.48
N ASP A 393 -3.38 3.49 0.53
CA ASP A 393 -4.11 3.17 -0.70
C ASP A 393 -4.69 4.41 -1.39
N VAL A 394 -3.92 5.50 -1.37
CA VAL A 394 -4.37 6.81 -1.82
C VAL A 394 -4.80 6.79 -3.29
N SER A 395 -5.95 7.43 -3.55
CA SER A 395 -6.47 7.71 -4.89
C SER A 395 -6.62 9.23 -5.08
N PRO A 396 -6.77 9.72 -6.33
CA PRO A 396 -7.04 11.13 -6.58
C PRO A 396 -8.23 11.66 -5.78
N GLU A 397 -9.32 10.89 -5.69
CA GLU A 397 -10.53 11.25 -4.96
C GLU A 397 -10.29 11.34 -3.46
N PHE A 398 -9.54 10.39 -2.89
CA PHE A 398 -9.22 10.37 -1.47
C PHE A 398 -8.34 11.57 -1.10
N LEU A 399 -7.32 11.83 -1.91
CA LEU A 399 -6.42 12.97 -1.70
C LEU A 399 -7.18 14.30 -1.81
N THR A 400 -8.00 14.48 -2.86
CA THR A 400 -8.83 15.67 -3.05
C THR A 400 -9.78 15.88 -1.87
N SER A 401 -10.44 14.79 -1.40
CA SER A 401 -11.32 14.84 -0.22
C SER A 401 -10.60 15.33 1.03
N THR A 402 -9.40 14.80 1.28
CA THR A 402 -8.61 15.13 2.48
C THR A 402 -8.08 16.57 2.43
N ILE A 403 -7.54 17.01 1.28
CA ILE A 403 -7.00 18.36 1.12
C ILE A 403 -8.14 19.40 1.14
N THR A 404 -9.27 19.12 0.50
CA THR A 404 -10.44 20.03 0.56
C THR A 404 -10.91 20.21 2.01
N ALA A 405 -10.99 19.12 2.78
CA ALA A 405 -11.43 19.15 4.17
C ALA A 405 -10.48 19.94 5.08
N SER A 406 -9.16 19.71 4.96
CA SER A 406 -8.14 20.40 5.75
C SER A 406 -8.08 21.87 5.41
N HIS A 407 -8.11 22.24 4.12
CA HIS A 407 -8.11 23.63 3.66
C HIS A 407 -9.34 24.41 4.17
N ALA A 408 -10.54 23.85 4.01
CA ALA A 408 -11.78 24.46 4.49
C ALA A 408 -11.79 24.66 6.02
N SER A 409 -10.97 23.91 6.75
CA SER A 409 -10.78 24.02 8.20
C SER A 409 -9.57 24.87 8.59
N ARG A 410 -9.05 25.70 7.67
CA ARG A 410 -7.94 26.63 7.88
C ARG A 410 -6.60 25.95 8.23
N PHE A 411 -6.35 24.79 7.62
CA PHE A 411 -5.01 24.18 7.59
C PHE A 411 -4.34 24.48 6.26
N GLN A 412 -3.01 24.50 6.27
CA GLN A 412 -2.19 24.66 5.08
C GLN A 412 -1.17 23.53 4.99
N ILE A 413 -1.02 22.96 3.81
CA ILE A 413 -0.02 21.93 3.53
C ILE A 413 1.37 22.53 3.63
N GLN A 414 2.17 22.04 4.57
CA GLN A 414 3.59 22.35 4.71
C GLN A 414 4.44 21.42 3.85
N SER A 415 4.07 20.14 3.82
CA SER A 415 4.72 19.13 3.00
C SER A 415 3.74 18.06 2.55
N LEU A 416 3.91 17.59 1.32
CA LEU A 416 3.19 16.46 0.75
C LEU A 416 4.20 15.57 0.04
N SER A 417 4.38 14.35 0.54
CA SER A 417 5.24 13.32 -0.04
C SER A 417 4.39 12.13 -0.49
N LEU A 418 4.74 11.55 -1.62
CA LEU A 418 3.96 10.47 -2.23
C LEU A 418 4.87 9.38 -2.79
N GLU A 419 4.68 8.14 -2.34
CA GLU A 419 5.28 6.96 -2.96
C GLU A 419 4.20 6.19 -3.74
N ASN A 420 4.31 6.23 -5.07
CA ASN A 420 3.24 5.78 -5.96
C ASN A 420 3.06 4.24 -6.00
N PHE A 421 4.13 3.46 -5.79
CA PHE A 421 4.05 1.98 -5.78
C PHE A 421 3.36 1.45 -4.52
N ARG A 422 3.65 2.06 -3.38
CA ARG A 422 2.96 1.78 -2.11
C ARG A 422 1.56 2.38 -2.07
N ARG A 423 1.27 3.31 -2.99
CA ARG A 423 0.05 4.11 -3.01
C ARG A 423 -0.19 4.80 -1.66
N GLU A 424 0.87 5.37 -1.10
CA GLU A 424 0.83 6.04 0.20
C GLU A 424 1.23 7.49 0.04
N ALA A 425 0.43 8.41 0.61
CA ALA A 425 0.77 9.81 0.76
C ALA A 425 0.99 10.16 2.23
N GLN A 426 1.95 11.03 2.49
CA GLN A 426 2.27 11.56 3.80
C GLN A 426 2.20 13.07 3.74
N ILE A 427 1.38 13.66 4.62
CA ILE A 427 1.08 15.08 4.58
C ILE A 427 1.35 15.70 5.95
N VAL A 428 2.02 16.85 5.96
CA VAL A 428 2.17 17.68 7.14
C VAL A 428 1.41 18.97 6.93
N TRP A 429 0.57 19.32 7.88
CA TRP A 429 -0.16 20.58 7.91
C TRP A 429 0.23 21.39 9.14
N SER A 430 0.08 22.71 9.01
CA SER A 430 -0.02 23.66 10.13
C SER A 430 -1.30 24.47 9.99
N ARG A 431 -1.67 25.16 11.06
CA ARG A 431 -2.75 26.14 10.98
C ARG A 431 -2.35 27.26 10.03
N ARG A 432 -3.29 27.72 9.20
CA ARG A 432 -3.09 28.87 8.32
C ARG A 432 -3.22 30.16 9.15
N GLU A 433 -2.28 31.08 8.96
CA GLU A 433 -2.41 32.45 9.45
C GLU A 433 -3.48 33.18 8.64
N GLU A 434 -4.27 34.07 9.29
CA GLU A 434 -5.21 34.91 8.59
C GLU A 434 -4.43 35.93 7.75
N SER A 435 -4.28 35.66 6.46
CA SER A 435 -3.73 36.61 5.49
C SER A 435 -4.87 37.20 4.65
N GLU A 436 -4.74 38.49 4.25
CA GLU A 436 -5.59 39.08 3.23
C GLU A 436 -5.46 38.25 1.95
N ARG A 437 -6.58 37.69 1.49
CA ARG A 437 -6.60 36.82 0.32
C ARG A 437 -6.84 37.66 -0.92
N PHE A 438 -5.88 37.66 -1.82
CA PHE A 438 -6.12 38.08 -3.19
C PHE A 438 -6.85 36.93 -3.92
N PRO A 439 -7.92 37.22 -4.71
CA PRO A 439 -8.48 36.19 -5.57
C PRO A 439 -7.37 35.74 -6.53
N PRO A 440 -7.06 34.42 -6.60
CA PRO A 440 -6.02 33.93 -7.49
C PRO A 440 -6.43 34.18 -8.96
N GLU A 441 -5.46 34.22 -9.84
CA GLU A 441 -5.68 33.88 -11.25
C GLU A 441 -6.53 32.62 -11.34
N SER A 442 -7.19 32.37 -12.47
CA SER A 442 -8.15 31.25 -12.55
C SER A 442 -7.55 29.96 -11.98
N LEU A 443 -8.34 29.20 -11.22
CA LEU A 443 -7.95 27.89 -10.65
C LEU A 443 -7.26 26.97 -11.69
N LYS A 444 -7.72 27.01 -12.94
CA LYS A 444 -7.09 26.32 -14.09
C LYS A 444 -5.65 26.73 -14.33
N ALA A 445 -5.34 28.02 -14.20
CA ALA A 445 -3.96 28.50 -14.39
C ALA A 445 -3.03 27.97 -13.30
N VAL A 446 -3.46 27.99 -12.04
CA VAL A 446 -2.70 27.43 -10.90
C VAL A 446 -2.45 25.93 -11.10
N LEU A 447 -3.47 25.18 -11.42
CA LEU A 447 -3.38 23.73 -11.66
C LEU A 447 -2.44 23.42 -12.83
N ARG A 448 -2.60 24.11 -13.97
CA ARG A 448 -1.76 23.91 -15.16
C ARG A 448 -0.30 24.23 -14.88
N ASN A 449 -0.02 25.37 -14.25
CA ASN A 449 1.34 25.78 -13.93
C ASN A 449 2.02 24.80 -12.96
N ALA A 450 1.30 24.32 -11.95
CA ALA A 450 1.80 23.32 -11.01
C ALA A 450 2.10 21.98 -11.70
N GLY A 451 1.22 21.53 -12.57
CA GLY A 451 1.43 20.30 -13.34
C GLY A 451 2.62 20.40 -14.29
N TYR A 452 2.73 21.50 -15.03
CA TYR A 452 3.88 21.78 -15.91
C TYR A 452 5.20 21.84 -15.12
N SER A 453 5.22 22.59 -14.00
CA SER A 453 6.41 22.70 -13.15
C SER A 453 6.87 21.35 -12.62
N HIS A 454 5.92 20.51 -12.14
CA HIS A 454 6.21 19.15 -11.66
C HIS A 454 6.85 18.27 -12.75
N LEU A 455 6.29 18.26 -13.96
CA LEU A 455 6.81 17.47 -15.07
C LEU A 455 8.19 17.95 -15.53
N SER A 456 8.38 19.27 -15.59
CA SER A 456 9.67 19.89 -15.96
C SER A 456 10.76 19.62 -14.93
N GLU A 457 10.45 19.71 -13.63
CA GLU A 457 11.39 19.39 -12.55
C GLU A 457 11.78 17.91 -12.55
N ARG A 458 10.83 17.03 -12.87
CA ARG A 458 11.04 15.57 -12.95
C ARG A 458 11.88 15.17 -14.17
N GLY A 459 11.80 15.90 -15.28
CA GLY A 459 12.49 15.60 -16.55
C GLY A 459 12.02 14.31 -17.24
N GLU A 460 10.91 13.73 -16.77
CA GLU A 460 10.29 12.51 -17.31
C GLU A 460 8.80 12.49 -17.01
N PRO A 461 7.97 11.68 -17.72
CA PRO A 461 6.55 11.54 -17.45
C PRO A 461 6.25 11.15 -16.01
N SER A 462 5.13 11.64 -15.48
CA SER A 462 4.66 11.38 -14.12
C SER A 462 3.34 10.60 -14.13
N TYR A 463 3.13 9.77 -13.12
CA TYR A 463 1.84 9.12 -12.89
C TYR A 463 0.75 10.14 -12.57
N THR A 464 -0.51 9.72 -12.74
CA THR A 464 -1.69 10.55 -12.46
C THR A 464 -1.69 11.13 -11.04
N LEU A 465 -1.39 10.30 -10.05
CA LEU A 465 -1.50 10.70 -8.65
C LEU A 465 -0.47 11.79 -8.24
N PRO A 466 0.84 11.69 -8.55
CA PRO A 466 1.79 12.79 -8.31
C PRO A 466 1.43 14.08 -9.04
N LEU A 467 0.96 13.99 -10.30
CA LEU A 467 0.55 15.15 -11.08
C LEU A 467 -0.64 15.89 -10.42
N TYR A 468 -1.68 15.15 -10.03
CA TYR A 468 -2.84 15.70 -9.31
C TYR A 468 -2.43 16.27 -7.96
N SER A 469 -1.50 15.61 -7.26
CA SER A 469 -0.96 16.09 -5.98
C SER A 469 -0.25 17.43 -6.12
N ALA A 470 0.48 17.65 -7.23
CA ALA A 470 1.12 18.92 -7.51
C ALA A 470 0.09 20.05 -7.65
N GLY A 471 -0.97 19.80 -8.41
CA GLY A 471 -2.09 20.74 -8.57
C GLY A 471 -2.79 21.04 -7.24
N LEU A 472 -3.16 20.02 -6.50
CA LEU A 472 -3.86 20.17 -5.20
C LEU A 472 -3.00 20.93 -4.18
N ARG A 473 -1.69 20.64 -4.12
CA ARG A 473 -0.76 21.36 -3.26
C ARG A 473 -0.68 22.84 -3.62
N ALA A 474 -0.58 23.16 -4.89
CA ALA A 474 -0.51 24.55 -5.36
C ALA A 474 -1.82 25.31 -5.03
N VAL A 475 -2.97 24.70 -5.29
CA VAL A 475 -4.28 25.27 -4.98
C VAL A 475 -4.42 25.52 -3.47
N ASP A 476 -3.93 24.63 -2.62
CA ASP A 476 -3.93 24.84 -1.18
C ASP A 476 -2.98 25.97 -0.78
N GLN A 477 -1.76 26.02 -1.31
CA GLN A 477 -0.75 27.03 -0.97
C GLN A 477 -1.16 28.44 -1.39
N GLU A 478 -1.74 28.60 -2.57
CA GLU A 478 -2.23 29.88 -3.07
C GLU A 478 -3.56 30.32 -2.47
N GLY A 479 -4.20 29.46 -1.67
CA GLY A 479 -5.50 29.77 -1.07
C GLY A 479 -6.63 29.86 -2.10
N ALA A 480 -6.49 29.18 -3.21
CA ALA A 480 -7.42 29.23 -4.35
C ALA A 480 -8.80 28.60 -4.06
N PHE A 481 -8.96 27.92 -2.93
CA PHE A 481 -10.25 27.48 -2.42
C PHE A 481 -10.99 28.63 -1.73
N TYR A 482 -11.35 29.65 -2.45
CA TYR A 482 -12.20 30.67 -1.86
C TYR A 482 -13.64 30.16 -1.78
N THR A 483 -14.18 30.04 -0.56
CA THR A 483 -15.60 29.81 -0.32
C THR A 483 -16.23 31.12 0.14
N PRO A 484 -16.85 31.89 -0.74
CA PRO A 484 -17.71 32.99 -0.29
C PRO A 484 -19.01 32.38 0.28
N GLY A 485 -19.18 32.47 1.59
CA GLY A 485 -20.44 32.11 2.25
C GLY A 485 -20.61 30.61 2.56
N GLU A 486 -21.85 30.21 2.78
CA GLU A 486 -22.29 28.88 3.21
C GLU A 486 -22.33 27.82 2.08
N VAL A 487 -21.26 27.66 1.29
CA VAL A 487 -21.23 26.62 0.27
C VAL A 487 -20.96 25.27 0.93
N GLU A 488 -21.78 24.28 0.64
CA GLU A 488 -21.61 22.92 1.14
C GLU A 488 -20.29 22.33 0.64
N ILE A 489 -19.43 21.85 1.54
CA ILE A 489 -18.08 21.35 1.21
C ILE A 489 -18.08 20.20 0.20
N SER A 490 -19.13 19.41 0.14
CA SER A 490 -19.30 18.36 -0.86
C SER A 490 -19.40 18.90 -2.29
N LYS A 491 -19.91 20.14 -2.47
CA LYS A 491 -19.92 20.81 -3.77
C LYS A 491 -18.53 21.32 -4.13
N ILE A 492 -17.81 21.91 -3.18
CA ILE A 492 -16.43 22.36 -3.38
C ILE A 492 -15.54 21.19 -3.81
N TYR A 493 -15.68 20.04 -3.14
CA TYR A 493 -14.99 18.81 -3.53
C TYR A 493 -15.32 18.40 -4.98
N ALA A 494 -16.59 18.43 -5.37
CA ALA A 494 -17.02 18.03 -6.70
C ALA A 494 -16.50 19.00 -7.79
N GLU A 495 -16.62 20.30 -7.55
CA GLU A 495 -16.14 21.35 -8.45
C GLU A 495 -14.61 21.28 -8.63
N LEU A 496 -13.87 21.14 -7.53
CA LEU A 496 -12.41 21.00 -7.62
C LEU A 496 -11.99 19.77 -8.41
N ARG A 497 -12.66 18.64 -8.17
CA ARG A 497 -12.37 17.41 -8.89
C ARG A 497 -12.60 17.57 -10.40
N GLU A 498 -13.74 18.15 -10.79
CA GLU A 498 -14.07 18.42 -12.19
C GLU A 498 -13.03 19.34 -12.83
N GLU A 499 -12.63 20.40 -12.13
CA GLU A 499 -11.63 21.36 -12.60
C GLU A 499 -10.25 20.72 -12.81
N ILE A 500 -9.82 19.81 -11.93
CA ILE A 500 -8.58 19.07 -12.08
C ILE A 500 -8.65 18.14 -13.30
N GLU A 501 -9.75 17.39 -13.46
CA GLU A 501 -9.96 16.49 -14.59
C GLU A 501 -9.97 17.24 -15.94
N GLU A 502 -10.58 18.44 -15.98
CA GLU A 502 -10.60 19.28 -17.17
C GLU A 502 -9.22 19.91 -17.48
N THR A 503 -8.50 20.32 -16.44
CA THR A 503 -7.18 20.98 -16.60
C THR A 503 -6.14 19.99 -17.11
N PHE A 504 -6.08 18.80 -16.54
CA PHE A 504 -5.19 17.74 -16.99
C PHE A 504 -5.83 16.94 -18.13
N ALA A 505 -6.22 17.65 -19.20
CA ALA A 505 -6.77 17.05 -20.40
C ALA A 505 -5.90 17.41 -21.61
N TYR A 506 -6.00 16.63 -22.68
CA TYR A 506 -5.25 16.82 -23.91
C TYR A 506 -5.33 18.25 -24.48
N ARG A 507 -6.48 18.89 -24.36
CA ARG A 507 -6.71 20.25 -24.86
C ARG A 507 -5.90 21.33 -24.15
N GLN A 508 -5.33 21.02 -22.99
CA GLN A 508 -4.48 21.92 -22.19
C GLN A 508 -2.98 21.65 -22.37
N GLY A 509 -2.60 20.86 -23.36
CA GLY A 509 -1.21 20.49 -23.63
C GLY A 509 -0.70 19.29 -22.85
N PHE A 510 -1.51 18.67 -21.99
CA PHE A 510 -1.15 17.43 -21.28
C PHE A 510 -1.46 16.20 -22.14
N LEU A 511 -0.47 15.31 -22.24
CA LEU A 511 -0.55 14.05 -22.97
C LEU A 511 -0.65 12.91 -21.96
N HIS A 512 -1.67 12.08 -22.08
CA HIS A 512 -1.83 10.85 -21.29
C HIS A 512 -1.41 9.63 -22.08
N TYR A 513 -0.55 8.81 -21.53
CA TYR A 513 -0.11 7.53 -22.08
C TYR A 513 -0.79 6.38 -21.32
N PRO A 514 -1.88 5.79 -21.87
CA PRO A 514 -2.68 4.78 -21.14
C PRO A 514 -1.88 3.55 -20.74
N ASP A 515 -0.97 3.07 -21.60
CA ASP A 515 -0.19 1.84 -21.38
C ASP A 515 0.70 1.91 -20.14
N SER A 516 1.28 3.08 -19.86
CA SER A 516 2.11 3.33 -18.68
C SER A 516 1.35 4.04 -17.55
N ASN A 517 0.14 4.54 -17.83
CA ASN A 517 -0.64 5.42 -16.97
C ASN A 517 0.16 6.65 -16.50
N THR A 518 0.93 7.23 -17.42
CA THR A 518 1.76 8.42 -17.19
C THR A 518 1.32 9.61 -18.02
N TRP A 519 1.71 10.79 -17.57
CA TRP A 519 1.40 12.07 -18.17
C TRP A 519 2.66 12.84 -18.53
N TRP A 520 2.61 13.56 -19.65
CA TRP A 520 3.63 14.48 -20.10
C TRP A 520 3.01 15.80 -20.56
N HIS A 521 3.80 16.85 -20.69
CA HIS A 521 3.34 18.12 -21.23
C HIS A 521 4.14 18.49 -22.48
N GLN A 522 3.46 18.92 -23.54
CA GLN A 522 4.07 19.20 -24.84
C GLN A 522 5.16 20.27 -24.80
N GLU A 523 5.02 21.26 -23.90
CA GLU A 523 5.99 22.34 -23.70
C GLU A 523 7.13 21.97 -22.76
N SER A 524 7.10 20.77 -22.12
CA SER A 524 8.18 20.36 -21.22
C SER A 524 9.45 20.10 -22.00
N SER A 525 10.53 20.78 -21.59
CA SER A 525 11.86 20.58 -22.15
C SER A 525 12.42 19.22 -21.69
N LEU A 526 13.07 18.52 -22.62
CA LEU A 526 13.84 17.31 -22.33
C LEU A 526 15.29 17.62 -21.90
N ASP A 527 15.64 18.89 -21.65
CA ASP A 527 17.00 19.30 -21.26
C ASP A 527 17.36 18.91 -19.83
N VAL A 528 16.37 18.56 -19.01
CA VAL A 528 16.57 18.09 -17.64
C VAL A 528 16.79 16.56 -17.66
N SER A 529 17.81 16.10 -16.93
CA SER A 529 18.03 14.66 -16.77
C SER A 529 16.79 13.98 -16.15
N PRO A 530 16.31 12.88 -16.71
CA PRO A 530 15.22 12.12 -16.12
C PRO A 530 15.50 11.75 -14.66
N LEU A 531 14.50 11.88 -13.79
CA LEU A 531 14.62 11.53 -12.37
C LEU A 531 15.10 10.07 -12.18
N SER A 532 14.65 9.16 -13.03
CA SER A 532 15.08 7.75 -13.01
C SER A 532 16.59 7.59 -13.24
N ASP A 533 17.22 8.44 -14.04
CA ASP A 533 18.67 8.43 -14.26
C ASP A 533 19.44 9.01 -13.06
N GLU A 534 18.94 10.08 -12.47
CA GLU A 534 19.57 10.68 -11.28
C GLU A 534 19.45 9.77 -10.06
N VAL A 535 18.32 9.07 -9.89
CA VAL A 535 18.14 8.05 -8.83
C VAL A 535 19.12 6.89 -9.00
N GLU A 536 19.28 6.36 -10.23
CA GLU A 536 20.25 5.30 -10.51
C GLU A 536 21.66 5.76 -10.12
N LYS A 537 22.08 6.90 -10.56
CA LYS A 537 23.39 7.49 -10.27
C LYS A 537 23.64 7.64 -8.77
N LYS A 538 22.64 8.18 -8.05
CA LYS A 538 22.74 8.42 -6.60
C LYS A 538 22.79 7.13 -5.82
N LEU A 539 21.94 6.15 -6.16
CA LEU A 539 21.89 4.84 -5.50
C LEU A 539 23.19 4.06 -5.71
N VAL A 540 23.71 4.06 -6.92
CA VAL A 540 25.00 3.40 -7.22
C VAL A 540 26.15 4.04 -6.44
N ASN A 541 26.20 5.38 -6.39
CA ASN A 541 27.20 6.07 -5.59
C ASN A 541 27.09 5.71 -4.10
N ARG A 542 25.86 5.58 -3.58
CA ARG A 542 25.63 5.19 -2.18
C ARG A 542 26.14 3.78 -1.89
N LEU A 543 25.92 2.84 -2.82
CA LEU A 543 26.43 1.47 -2.72
C LEU A 543 27.97 1.41 -2.81
N VAL A 544 28.59 2.24 -3.65
CA VAL A 544 30.05 2.35 -3.81
C VAL A 544 30.71 2.89 -2.53
N THR A 545 30.08 3.84 -1.86
CA THR A 545 30.60 4.50 -0.65
C THR A 545 30.21 3.78 0.64
N ALA A 546 29.49 2.68 0.58
CA ALA A 546 29.07 1.92 1.76
C ALA A 546 30.23 1.06 2.29
N ASP A 547 30.45 1.06 3.60
CA ASP A 547 31.46 0.24 4.28
C ASP A 547 31.08 -1.25 4.38
N GLY A 548 29.88 -1.61 3.94
CA GLY A 548 29.35 -2.97 4.00
C GLY A 548 27.93 -3.10 3.47
N PRO A 549 27.30 -4.28 3.66
CA PRO A 549 25.95 -4.52 3.20
C PRO A 549 24.92 -3.61 3.86
N MET A 550 23.99 -3.05 3.08
CA MET A 550 22.93 -2.15 3.53
C MET A 550 21.55 -2.79 3.40
N ASP A 551 20.68 -2.52 4.35
CA ASP A 551 19.28 -2.92 4.26
C ASP A 551 18.56 -2.11 3.16
N ARG A 552 17.66 -2.78 2.43
CA ARG A 552 16.87 -2.13 1.37
C ARG A 552 16.11 -0.92 1.88
N LEU A 553 15.50 -1.01 3.06
CA LEU A 553 14.75 0.09 3.65
C LEU A 553 15.62 1.33 3.91
N THR A 554 16.87 1.12 4.35
CA THR A 554 17.85 2.20 4.52
C THR A 554 18.16 2.88 3.18
N LEU A 555 18.39 2.08 2.13
CA LEU A 555 18.66 2.60 0.79
C LEU A 555 17.45 3.35 0.19
N GLU A 556 16.22 2.85 0.40
CA GLU A 556 15.00 3.55 0.01
C GLU A 556 14.88 4.90 0.73
N ASN A 557 15.02 4.93 2.05
CA ASN A 557 14.96 6.17 2.82
C ASN A 557 16.07 7.16 2.45
N ASP A 558 17.30 6.70 2.14
CA ASP A 558 18.37 7.56 1.64
C ASP A 558 17.96 8.23 0.31
N MET A 559 17.31 7.49 -0.60
CA MET A 559 16.81 8.05 -1.86
C MET A 559 15.66 9.03 -1.63
N TYR A 560 14.74 8.75 -0.71
CA TYR A 560 13.63 9.63 -0.38
C TYR A 560 14.08 10.94 0.28
N ILE A 561 15.18 10.92 1.04
CA ILE A 561 15.80 12.13 1.58
C ILE A 561 16.38 13.02 0.44
N HIS A 562 16.94 12.41 -0.60
CA HIS A 562 17.50 13.15 -1.72
C HIS A 562 16.46 13.66 -2.70
N TYR A 563 15.34 12.94 -2.84
CA TYR A 563 14.24 13.28 -3.73
C TYR A 563 12.92 13.35 -2.92
N PRO A 564 12.74 14.43 -2.12
CA PRO A 564 11.59 14.55 -1.21
C PRO A 564 10.32 14.94 -1.97
N GLY A 565 9.19 14.83 -1.28
CA GLY A 565 7.91 15.34 -1.77
C GLY A 565 7.37 14.55 -2.95
N LEU A 566 7.01 15.24 -4.02
CA LEU A 566 6.46 14.63 -5.23
C LEU A 566 7.52 14.09 -6.20
N LEU A 567 8.80 14.32 -5.92
CA LEU A 567 9.92 13.70 -6.60
C LEU A 567 10.35 12.37 -5.97
N THR A 568 9.65 11.90 -4.93
CA THR A 568 9.93 10.60 -4.31
C THR A 568 9.99 9.50 -5.37
N PRO A 569 11.12 8.80 -5.52
CA PRO A 569 11.27 7.78 -6.55
C PRO A 569 10.42 6.55 -6.23
N HIS A 570 9.97 5.90 -7.28
CA HIS A 570 9.20 4.68 -7.19
C HIS A 570 10.04 3.54 -6.57
N ALA A 571 9.55 2.85 -5.55
CA ALA A 571 10.26 1.76 -4.89
C ALA A 571 10.70 0.66 -5.88
N LYS A 572 9.93 0.45 -6.95
CA LYS A 572 10.27 -0.50 -8.02
C LYS A 572 11.49 -0.07 -8.84
N LEU A 573 11.71 1.23 -9.04
CA LEU A 573 12.93 1.74 -9.68
C LEU A 573 14.15 1.41 -8.82
N ILE A 574 14.09 1.67 -7.51
CA ILE A 574 15.16 1.37 -6.57
C ILE A 574 15.46 -0.15 -6.58
N GLU A 575 14.42 -0.98 -6.55
CA GLU A 575 14.56 -2.45 -6.64
C GLU A 575 15.26 -2.89 -7.94
N ASN A 576 14.89 -2.32 -9.09
CA ASN A 576 15.50 -2.65 -10.37
C ASN A 576 16.96 -2.19 -10.45
N CYS A 577 17.30 -1.03 -9.87
CA CYS A 577 18.68 -0.59 -9.73
C CYS A 577 19.48 -1.56 -8.84
N LEU A 578 18.94 -1.97 -7.68
CA LEU A 578 19.60 -2.94 -6.79
C LEU A 578 19.84 -4.27 -7.51
N LYS A 579 18.87 -4.83 -8.19
CA LYS A 579 19.04 -6.08 -8.96
C LYS A 579 20.12 -5.95 -10.04
N SER A 580 20.24 -4.77 -10.64
CA SER A 580 21.21 -4.49 -11.68
C SER A 580 22.66 -4.41 -11.15
N TYR A 581 22.88 -3.68 -10.05
CA TYR A 581 24.19 -3.32 -9.54
C TYR A 581 24.64 -4.08 -8.29
N ALA A 582 23.70 -4.63 -7.53
CA ALA A 582 23.96 -5.23 -6.22
C ALA A 582 23.49 -6.68 -6.16
N GLU A 583 23.94 -7.38 -5.14
CA GLU A 583 23.54 -8.75 -4.80
C GLU A 583 23.12 -8.84 -3.34
N LYS A 584 22.22 -9.78 -3.02
CA LYS A 584 21.84 -10.07 -1.63
C LYS A 584 22.94 -10.88 -0.96
N VAL A 585 23.31 -10.47 0.25
CA VAL A 585 24.41 -11.12 1.01
C VAL A 585 24.02 -12.53 1.44
N GLU A 586 22.77 -12.71 1.89
CA GLU A 586 22.23 -13.98 2.37
C GLU A 586 20.83 -14.23 1.81
N LYS A 587 20.53 -15.50 1.51
CA LYS A 587 19.16 -15.91 1.14
C LYS A 587 18.22 -15.69 2.33
N GLY A 588 17.14 -14.95 2.12
CA GLY A 588 16.13 -14.63 3.14
C GLY A 588 16.31 -13.29 3.84
N THR A 589 17.45 -12.60 3.67
CA THR A 589 17.63 -11.22 4.13
C THR A 589 17.41 -10.23 2.99
N ASP A 590 17.03 -9.00 3.31
CA ASP A 590 16.89 -7.90 2.32
C ASP A 590 18.09 -6.93 2.43
N ARG A 591 19.29 -7.51 2.69
CA ARG A 591 20.55 -6.78 2.76
C ARG A 591 21.32 -6.91 1.44
N TRP A 592 21.77 -5.78 0.92
CA TRP A 592 22.37 -5.64 -0.40
C TRP A 592 23.78 -5.09 -0.32
N GLN A 593 24.66 -5.58 -1.18
CA GLN A 593 26.01 -5.06 -1.37
C GLN A 593 26.32 -4.90 -2.87
N LEU A 594 27.21 -3.98 -3.21
CA LEU A 594 27.66 -3.81 -4.58
C LEU A 594 28.33 -5.09 -5.09
N LYS A 595 27.98 -5.55 -6.30
CA LYS A 595 28.64 -6.69 -6.93
C LYS A 595 30.13 -6.37 -7.17
N LYS A 596 31.00 -7.35 -7.05
CA LYS A 596 32.46 -7.18 -7.23
C LYS A 596 32.84 -6.61 -8.59
N ASN A 597 32.13 -6.99 -9.64
CA ASN A 597 32.32 -6.50 -11.01
C ASN A 597 31.64 -5.14 -11.27
N GLU A 598 31.01 -4.53 -10.27
CA GLU A 598 30.34 -3.23 -10.37
C GLU A 598 31.10 -2.11 -9.64
N THR A 599 32.30 -2.38 -9.15
CA THR A 599 33.17 -1.33 -8.62
C THR A 599 33.55 -0.32 -9.70
N PRO A 600 33.85 0.94 -9.36
CA PRO A 600 34.23 1.95 -10.36
C PRO A 600 35.42 1.52 -11.25
N SER A 601 36.42 0.83 -10.68
CA SER A 601 37.56 0.28 -11.43
C SER A 601 37.14 -0.82 -12.40
N ALA A 602 36.33 -1.80 -11.95
CA ALA A 602 35.85 -2.89 -12.79
C ALA A 602 35.00 -2.36 -13.98
N ARG A 603 34.11 -1.41 -13.72
CA ARG A 603 33.32 -0.79 -14.78
C ARG A 603 34.16 -0.04 -15.79
N LEU A 604 35.26 0.60 -15.35
CA LEU A 604 36.20 1.26 -16.26
C LEU A 604 36.98 0.25 -17.10
N GLU A 605 37.37 -0.89 -16.52
CA GLU A 605 38.01 -2.01 -17.24
C GLU A 605 37.05 -2.59 -18.29
N ASP A 606 35.81 -2.84 -17.94
CA ASP A 606 34.76 -3.30 -18.89
C ASP A 606 34.63 -2.33 -20.09
N ILE A 607 34.57 -1.01 -19.85
CA ILE A 607 34.51 -0.01 -20.94
C ILE A 607 35.73 -0.13 -21.84
N ARG A 608 36.94 -0.23 -21.28
CA ARG A 608 38.19 -0.37 -22.06
C ARG A 608 38.22 -1.67 -22.86
N GLU A 609 37.73 -2.76 -22.29
CA GLU A 609 37.56 -4.03 -23.00
C GLU A 609 36.65 -3.85 -24.22
N MET A 610 35.45 -3.25 -24.01
CA MET A 610 34.51 -3.03 -25.12
C MET A 610 35.08 -2.09 -26.19
N GLU A 611 35.85 -1.07 -25.80
CA GLU A 611 36.60 -0.23 -26.73
C GLU A 611 37.57 -1.04 -27.61
N GLY A 612 38.33 -1.95 -26.98
CA GLY A 612 39.26 -2.84 -27.70
C GLY A 612 38.56 -3.79 -28.64
N LEU A 613 37.42 -4.36 -28.20
CA LEU A 613 36.61 -5.29 -29.02
C LEU A 613 35.98 -4.58 -30.23
N LEU A 614 35.42 -3.38 -30.05
CA LEU A 614 34.89 -2.59 -31.15
C LEU A 614 35.99 -2.18 -32.14
N THR A 615 37.20 -1.87 -31.64
CA THR A 615 38.35 -1.58 -32.49
C THR A 615 38.72 -2.80 -33.33
N SER A 616 38.91 -3.94 -32.69
CA SER A 616 39.30 -5.19 -33.40
C SER A 616 38.25 -5.63 -34.42
N LEU A 617 36.96 -5.54 -34.08
CA LEU A 617 35.90 -5.92 -35.00
C LEU A 617 35.78 -4.96 -36.17
N GLY A 618 35.87 -3.64 -35.93
CA GLY A 618 35.80 -2.62 -36.98
C GLY A 618 36.95 -2.69 -37.95
N GLU A 619 38.22 -2.88 -37.46
CA GLU A 619 39.40 -3.10 -38.28
C GLU A 619 39.28 -4.34 -39.15
N ARG A 620 38.83 -5.46 -38.54
CA ARG A 620 38.59 -6.75 -39.25
C ARG A 620 37.57 -6.57 -40.39
N LEU A 621 36.57 -5.75 -40.19
CA LEU A 621 35.51 -5.44 -41.20
C LEU A 621 35.91 -4.34 -42.17
N GLY A 622 37.08 -3.71 -42.03
CA GLY A 622 37.64 -2.72 -42.90
C GLY A 622 37.02 -1.31 -42.75
N PHE A 623 36.53 -0.99 -41.55
CA PHE A 623 36.11 0.38 -41.22
C PHE A 623 37.28 1.22 -40.71
N SER A 624 37.24 2.53 -40.98
CA SER A 624 38.09 3.51 -40.32
C SER A 624 37.49 3.89 -38.97
N ILE A 625 38.29 3.80 -37.88
CA ILE A 625 37.79 3.95 -36.52
C ILE A 625 38.23 5.30 -35.97
N ASN A 626 37.23 6.07 -35.54
CA ASN A 626 37.44 7.32 -34.84
C ASN A 626 36.96 7.21 -33.39
N ARG A 627 37.85 7.54 -32.45
CA ARG A 627 37.51 7.65 -31.02
C ARG A 627 37.34 9.14 -30.70
N LYS A 628 36.13 9.53 -30.31
CA LYS A 628 35.85 10.86 -29.79
C LYS A 628 35.95 10.85 -28.27
N SER A 629 36.62 11.86 -27.70
CA SER A 629 36.76 11.99 -26.23
C SER A 629 35.43 11.96 -25.52
N SER A 630 35.36 11.15 -24.46
CA SER A 630 34.16 10.92 -23.66
C SER A 630 33.69 12.19 -22.94
N ARG A 631 32.40 12.49 -22.99
CA ARG A 631 31.76 13.37 -22.03
C ARG A 631 31.20 12.50 -20.85
N GLY A 632 31.89 12.51 -19.69
CA GLY A 632 31.53 11.73 -18.54
C GLY A 632 32.00 10.26 -18.63
N HIS A 633 31.13 9.31 -18.22
CA HIS A 633 31.43 7.85 -18.22
C HIS A 633 30.97 7.13 -19.51
N VAL A 634 30.81 7.85 -20.61
CA VAL A 634 30.38 7.31 -21.91
C VAL A 634 31.49 7.52 -22.92
N SER A 635 31.94 6.44 -23.55
CA SER A 635 32.94 6.50 -24.63
C SER A 635 32.21 6.47 -25.97
N LEU A 636 32.59 7.34 -26.88
CA LEU A 636 32.00 7.49 -28.22
C LEU A 636 32.95 6.99 -29.28
N PHE A 637 32.51 6.02 -30.08
CA PHE A 637 33.21 5.45 -31.22
C PHE A 637 32.39 5.65 -32.50
N THR A 638 33.08 6.01 -33.62
CA THR A 638 32.47 5.95 -34.94
C THR A 638 33.26 5.02 -35.84
N TRP A 639 32.56 4.23 -36.62
CA TRP A 639 33.10 3.45 -37.72
C TRP A 639 32.71 4.15 -39.00
N ASP A 640 33.72 4.59 -39.73
CA ASP A 640 33.55 5.34 -40.97
C ASP A 640 33.91 4.45 -42.17
N ASP A 641 33.11 4.53 -43.22
CA ASP A 641 33.38 3.89 -44.50
C ASP A 641 33.80 4.95 -45.54
N ASP A 642 33.97 4.54 -46.80
CA ASP A 642 34.40 5.46 -47.89
C ASP A 642 33.34 6.56 -48.19
N GLN A 643 32.13 6.48 -47.63
CA GLN A 643 31.06 7.45 -47.82
C GLN A 643 30.82 8.34 -46.56
N GLY A 644 31.51 8.08 -45.48
CA GLY A 644 31.40 8.79 -44.21
C GLY A 644 31.09 7.86 -43.02
N SER A 645 30.53 8.40 -41.93
CA SER A 645 30.26 7.63 -40.74
C SER A 645 29.09 6.63 -40.98
N ALA A 646 29.36 5.34 -40.82
CA ALA A 646 28.42 4.26 -41.06
C ALA A 646 27.73 3.79 -39.76
N HIS A 647 28.47 3.74 -38.63
CA HIS A 647 27.94 3.29 -37.32
C HIS A 647 28.52 4.15 -36.21
N THR A 648 27.68 4.40 -35.19
CA THR A 648 28.08 5.17 -33.99
C THR A 648 27.79 4.36 -32.72
N PHE A 649 28.81 4.14 -31.87
CA PHE A 649 28.69 3.34 -30.66
C PHE A 649 28.92 4.22 -29.42
N PHE A 650 27.98 4.17 -28.48
CA PHE A 650 28.03 4.81 -27.17
C PHE A 650 28.25 3.71 -26.10
N ILE A 651 29.46 3.58 -25.62
CA ILE A 651 29.81 2.56 -24.63
C ILE A 651 29.52 3.11 -23.24
N SER A 652 28.62 2.47 -22.49
CA SER A 652 28.22 2.84 -21.14
C SER A 652 28.18 1.64 -20.22
N ALA A 653 28.73 1.74 -19.00
CA ALA A 653 28.57 0.76 -17.94
C ALA A 653 27.31 0.96 -17.10
N SER A 654 26.50 1.97 -17.41
CA SER A 654 25.27 2.34 -16.68
C SER A 654 24.01 2.23 -17.54
N GLY A 655 22.85 2.27 -16.90
CA GLY A 655 21.55 2.38 -17.55
C GLY A 655 21.06 3.82 -17.70
N ILE A 656 21.96 4.80 -17.59
CA ILE A 656 21.67 6.23 -17.73
C ILE A 656 21.60 6.56 -19.22
N LEU A 657 20.39 6.76 -19.73
CA LEU A 657 20.13 6.94 -21.15
C LEU A 657 19.80 8.39 -21.54
N GLY A 658 19.16 9.14 -20.64
CA GLY A 658 18.63 10.46 -20.94
C GLY A 658 19.69 11.40 -21.53
N LYS A 659 20.88 11.42 -20.94
CA LYS A 659 22.01 12.25 -21.43
C LYS A 659 22.56 11.82 -22.77
N ILE A 660 22.38 10.57 -23.16
CA ILE A 660 22.86 10.06 -24.44
C ILE A 660 21.85 10.38 -25.54
N ILE A 661 20.57 10.15 -25.27
CA ILE A 661 19.50 10.16 -26.26
C ILE A 661 18.84 11.55 -26.39
N LEU A 662 18.69 12.29 -25.27
CA LEU A 662 17.92 13.53 -25.25
C LEU A 662 18.74 14.78 -25.52
N LEU A 663 20.09 14.73 -25.37
CA LEU A 663 20.94 15.89 -25.55
C LEU A 663 21.21 16.25 -27.02
N ASP A 664 20.97 15.33 -27.94
CA ASP A 664 21.16 15.58 -29.36
C ASP A 664 19.82 15.41 -30.09
N PRO A 665 19.23 16.47 -30.62
CA PRO A 665 17.97 16.37 -31.36
C PRO A 665 18.11 15.55 -32.66
N ASP A 666 19.32 15.53 -33.25
CA ASP A 666 19.62 14.77 -34.46
C ASP A 666 20.50 13.56 -34.08
N PRO A 667 19.95 12.33 -34.04
CA PRO A 667 20.75 11.15 -33.74
C PRO A 667 21.86 10.97 -34.81
N PRO A 668 23.06 10.53 -34.38
CA PRO A 668 24.12 10.22 -35.36
C PRO A 668 23.75 9.01 -36.22
N PRO A 669 24.48 8.74 -37.32
CA PRO A 669 24.21 7.57 -38.16
C PRO A 669 24.27 6.25 -37.39
N ASP A 670 23.26 5.41 -37.57
CA ASP A 670 23.08 4.08 -36.94
C ASP A 670 23.62 3.97 -35.50
N PRO A 671 22.95 4.66 -34.51
CA PRO A 671 23.49 4.78 -33.16
C PRO A 671 23.21 3.52 -32.34
N TRP A 672 24.25 3.00 -31.71
CA TRP A 672 24.21 1.82 -30.85
C TRP A 672 24.63 2.17 -29.42
N ILE A 673 23.80 1.86 -28.43
CA ILE A 673 24.17 1.92 -27.01
C ILE A 673 24.70 0.57 -26.59
N VAL A 674 26.01 0.52 -26.27
CA VAL A 674 26.72 -0.67 -25.85
C VAL A 674 26.74 -0.72 -24.31
N LEU A 675 26.10 -1.75 -23.70
CA LEU A 675 25.88 -1.78 -22.25
C LEU A 675 25.97 -3.21 -21.67
N PRO A 676 26.25 -3.37 -20.35
CA PRO A 676 26.21 -4.66 -19.70
C PRO A 676 24.82 -5.31 -19.77
N GLY A 677 24.74 -6.61 -20.00
CA GLY A 677 23.46 -7.33 -20.05
C GLY A 677 22.66 -7.24 -18.74
N SER A 678 23.33 -7.01 -17.60
CA SER A 678 22.72 -6.77 -16.30
C SER A 678 21.87 -5.48 -16.24
N ARG A 679 22.07 -4.53 -17.17
CA ARG A 679 21.30 -3.28 -17.27
C ARG A 679 20.02 -3.43 -18.08
N ALA A 680 19.88 -4.48 -18.89
CA ALA A 680 18.77 -4.62 -19.83
C ALA A 680 17.39 -4.49 -19.14
N HIS A 681 17.18 -5.17 -18.01
CA HIS A 681 15.93 -5.08 -17.27
C HIS A 681 15.63 -3.66 -16.74
N LEU A 682 16.66 -2.96 -16.24
CA LEU A 682 16.52 -1.58 -15.75
C LEU A 682 16.19 -0.62 -16.88
N VAL A 683 16.86 -0.77 -18.02
CA VAL A 683 16.61 0.06 -19.23
C VAL A 683 15.19 -0.18 -19.74
N VAL A 684 14.77 -1.44 -19.89
CA VAL A 684 13.38 -1.77 -20.29
C VAL A 684 12.37 -1.14 -19.34
N TYR A 685 12.61 -1.22 -18.03
CA TYR A 685 11.73 -0.59 -17.04
C TYR A 685 11.66 0.93 -17.24
N LYS A 686 12.80 1.63 -17.41
CA LYS A 686 12.82 3.07 -17.64
C LYS A 686 12.07 3.47 -18.92
N LEU A 687 12.32 2.76 -20.02
CA LEU A 687 11.62 2.99 -21.28
C LEU A 687 10.12 2.73 -21.20
N SER A 688 9.70 1.75 -20.40
CA SER A 688 8.26 1.48 -20.17
C SER A 688 7.56 2.61 -19.42
N GLN A 689 8.29 3.43 -18.65
CA GLN A 689 7.74 4.54 -17.88
C GLN A 689 7.91 5.89 -18.58
N ASN A 690 8.93 6.04 -19.39
CA ASN A 690 9.24 7.28 -20.12
C ASN A 690 8.97 7.11 -21.61
N ILE A 691 7.71 7.33 -22.01
CA ILE A 691 7.26 7.11 -23.38
C ILE A 691 7.97 8.04 -24.38
N PRO A 692 8.14 9.36 -24.12
CA PRO A 692 8.90 10.22 -25.04
C PRO A 692 10.33 9.74 -25.30
N LEU A 693 10.99 9.18 -24.26
CA LEU A 693 12.32 8.60 -24.42
C LEU A 693 12.24 7.27 -25.21
N ARG A 694 11.23 6.46 -24.97
CA ARG A 694 10.99 5.20 -25.70
C ARG A 694 10.76 5.46 -27.20
N GLU A 695 9.90 6.43 -27.53
CA GLU A 695 9.61 6.79 -28.93
C GLU A 695 10.89 7.21 -29.67
N ARG A 696 11.75 8.04 -29.06
CA ARG A 696 13.04 8.38 -29.64
C ARG A 696 13.97 7.18 -29.81
N VAL A 697 13.96 6.25 -28.86
CA VAL A 697 14.72 5.00 -28.95
C VAL A 697 14.22 4.17 -30.12
N GLU A 698 12.92 3.96 -30.24
CA GLU A 698 12.30 3.14 -31.29
C GLU A 698 12.51 3.75 -32.71
N GLU A 699 12.60 5.07 -32.79
CA GLU A 699 12.84 5.76 -34.08
C GLU A 699 14.25 5.57 -34.63
N SER A 700 15.29 5.52 -33.77
CA SER A 700 16.66 5.68 -34.28
C SER A 700 17.73 4.92 -33.52
N TRP A 701 17.50 4.45 -32.30
CA TRP A 701 18.54 3.90 -31.43
C TRP A 701 18.49 2.39 -31.32
N ASN A 702 19.69 1.77 -31.27
CA ASN A 702 19.87 0.34 -31.13
C ASN A 702 20.64 0.01 -29.81
N PHE A 703 20.53 -1.24 -29.35
CA PHE A 703 21.21 -1.70 -28.14
C PHE A 703 22.09 -2.93 -28.44
N LEU A 704 23.31 -2.89 -27.92
CA LEU A 704 24.28 -3.98 -28.01
C LEU A 704 24.76 -4.37 -26.62
N LYS A 705 24.52 -5.63 -26.21
CA LYS A 705 25.00 -6.12 -24.93
C LYS A 705 26.47 -6.49 -24.99
N TYR A 706 27.25 -6.18 -23.96
CA TYR A 706 28.69 -6.54 -23.84
C TYR A 706 28.94 -8.02 -24.18
N ARG A 707 28.12 -8.94 -23.64
CA ARG A 707 28.23 -10.37 -23.93
C ARG A 707 28.04 -10.71 -25.41
N HIS A 708 27.22 -9.95 -26.11
CA HIS A 708 26.94 -10.17 -27.52
C HIS A 708 28.09 -9.62 -28.37
N LEU A 709 28.64 -8.45 -28.03
CA LEU A 709 29.82 -7.93 -28.71
C LEU A 709 31.02 -8.90 -28.59
N ARG A 710 31.27 -9.50 -27.40
CA ARG A 710 32.31 -10.53 -27.22
C ARG A 710 32.09 -11.68 -28.21
N ARG A 711 30.85 -12.19 -28.34
CA ARG A 711 30.54 -13.27 -29.29
C ARG A 711 30.77 -12.88 -30.76
N LEU A 712 30.43 -11.64 -31.13
CA LEU A 712 30.61 -11.16 -32.51
C LEU A 712 32.07 -11.02 -32.90
N VAL A 713 32.93 -10.67 -31.96
CA VAL A 713 34.41 -10.62 -32.21
C VAL A 713 34.97 -12.01 -32.43
N ASP A 714 34.51 -13.03 -31.69
CA ASP A 714 34.96 -14.43 -31.82
C ASP A 714 34.36 -15.13 -33.05
N ASP A 715 33.26 -14.58 -33.64
CA ASP A 715 32.59 -15.18 -34.80
C ASP A 715 33.20 -14.70 -36.13
N GLU A 716 33.97 -15.57 -36.76
CA GLU A 716 34.58 -15.28 -38.08
C GLU A 716 33.57 -15.14 -39.21
N SER A 717 32.31 -15.61 -39.05
CA SER A 717 31.25 -15.50 -40.06
C SER A 717 30.66 -14.11 -40.16
N VAL A 718 30.99 -13.19 -39.26
CA VAL A 718 30.54 -11.80 -39.30
C VAL A 718 31.28 -11.04 -40.40
N THR A 719 30.51 -10.50 -41.34
CA THR A 719 30.97 -9.71 -42.51
C THR A 719 30.28 -8.36 -42.53
N ARG A 720 30.75 -7.42 -43.37
CA ARG A 720 30.07 -6.12 -43.57
C ARG A 720 28.61 -6.30 -43.97
N ASP A 721 28.31 -7.25 -44.85
CA ASP A 721 26.97 -7.44 -45.43
C ASP A 721 25.94 -7.97 -44.42
N ASN A 722 26.39 -8.74 -43.42
CA ASN A 722 25.50 -9.32 -42.42
C ASN A 722 25.58 -8.63 -41.03
N LEU A 723 26.41 -7.59 -40.89
CA LEU A 723 26.69 -6.94 -39.63
C LEU A 723 25.42 -6.43 -38.93
N GLY A 724 24.54 -5.72 -39.61
CA GLY A 724 23.31 -5.18 -39.05
C GLY A 724 22.39 -6.25 -38.46
N GLU A 725 22.22 -7.36 -39.20
CA GLU A 725 21.46 -8.52 -38.70
C GLU A 725 22.14 -9.14 -37.47
N ARG A 726 23.46 -9.33 -37.52
CA ARG A 726 24.23 -9.93 -36.45
C ARG A 726 24.24 -9.08 -35.17
N LEU A 727 24.35 -7.76 -35.29
CA LEU A 727 24.28 -6.85 -34.12
C LEU A 727 22.94 -6.94 -33.39
N SER A 728 21.83 -7.18 -34.12
CA SER A 728 20.48 -7.21 -33.59
C SER A 728 20.05 -8.53 -32.92
N LEU A 729 20.88 -9.59 -32.93
CA LEU A 729 20.50 -10.93 -32.47
C LEU A 729 20.28 -11.08 -30.94
N ASP A 730 20.76 -10.15 -30.11
CA ASP A 730 20.55 -10.18 -28.66
C ASP A 730 19.87 -8.87 -28.20
N PRO A 731 18.56 -8.67 -28.44
CA PRO A 731 17.83 -7.48 -28.05
C PRO A 731 17.77 -7.29 -26.53
N LEU A 732 17.38 -6.10 -26.05
CA LEU A 732 17.20 -5.85 -24.61
C LEU A 732 16.22 -6.83 -23.98
N GLN A 733 15.11 -7.11 -24.66
CA GLN A 733 14.08 -8.06 -24.23
C GLN A 733 13.64 -8.91 -25.45
N TYR A 734 13.35 -10.17 -25.20
CA TYR A 734 12.77 -11.07 -26.22
C TYR A 734 11.25 -11.00 -26.13
N ASP A 735 10.58 -10.81 -27.26
CA ASP A 735 9.12 -10.65 -27.36
C ASP A 735 8.31 -11.93 -27.10
N ALA A 736 8.94 -13.09 -26.99
CA ALA A 736 8.27 -14.35 -26.69
C ALA A 736 8.55 -14.83 -25.27
N PRO A 737 7.55 -15.33 -24.52
CA PRO A 737 7.83 -16.07 -23.30
C PRO A 737 8.68 -17.28 -23.69
N GLN A 738 9.90 -17.37 -23.16
CA GLN A 738 10.70 -18.59 -23.25
C GLN A 738 9.85 -19.72 -22.66
N LEU A 739 9.39 -20.63 -23.51
CA LEU A 739 8.85 -21.90 -23.06
C LEU A 739 9.97 -22.56 -22.23
N PRO A 740 9.68 -22.98 -20.99
CA PRO A 740 10.67 -23.71 -20.22
C PRO A 740 11.09 -24.92 -21.05
N LEU A 741 12.36 -25.00 -21.38
CA LEU A 741 12.95 -26.24 -21.90
C LEU A 741 12.74 -27.28 -20.79
N ILE A 742 11.87 -28.26 -21.09
CA ILE A 742 11.55 -29.42 -20.25
C ILE A 742 12.80 -30.20 -19.98
#